data_97ac442c0077366cdead1cccb17a6562
#
_entry.id   97ac442c0077366cdead1cccb17a6562
#
_cell.length_a   1.000
_cell.length_b   1.000
_cell.length_c   1.000
_cell.angle_alpha   90.00
_cell.angle_beta   90.00
_cell.angle_gamma   90.00
#
_symmetry.space_group_name_H-M   'P 1'
#
loop_
_entity.id
_entity.type
_entity.pdbx_description
1 polymer ?
#
loop_
_entity_poly.entity_id
_entity_poly.type
_entity_poly.pdbx_seq_one_letter_code
_entity_poly.pdbx_strand_id
1 'polypeptide(L)'
;MKKQNENKPHIFGVRHFSPAGAYYVRKYLDEVQPKVVLIEAPSDFTDLMDKITAKEVVPPIAIMAYTLEAPIQTIIYPFAEFSPEYQAILWAKENKVECRFCDLPSSVFLAIQNKGENPSEESLNSYIHRKIDEFSEDSDSEVFWERVMEQAANYQAYRSGARDYGTNLRELTLANTKSDAENIIREAYMCKQVAKLCEEGFKINEIAMVVGAFHIEGIEKGNFLSDEEFNLLKKVETKKTLMPYSYYKLSTYSNYGAGNKAPGYYELLWKGLNKEDIYYAVYGYLSRLADFQRTSGNMVSSAQIIEAVQLAISLANIHNSKIPTLKDMQDAAITCMAQGSHSEIILAMANTEVGKKIGKIPQDSIQTSIQSDFYSILKELKLEKYQTLTATELRLDLRENIRVKSEKLAFLDLERSYFFHRLRVLKISFVSFLDKVQDNKTWAEDWILQWTPEAEIEIVEAILKGDTIEFATAFELNQRIENSSSISQIAEIVKDAFYCGLPKSLEQAFQALQSCMADDIPINEISKTSTTLSIMLRYGDIRKLDRDVLIPILEQLFLRACLILPTEAFCDANAAIELAEAIIALHNVVENHDFLDRERWYALLTEVAKRDNLNTKISGLAMAILLETGKISNDELGLEVERRLSKAIPADLGASWFEGLSMKNHYTLIARLGLWEKLQDYISALDEDEFKRALVFLRRAFADFSSNEKHDIAENMAEIWGLNKIAVSDAMNKDLKEEEAEIISSLDDFDFDDI
;
A
#
# COMPACT_ATOMS: atom_id res chain seq x y z
N MET A 1 20.71 37.07 -38.48
CA MET A 1 19.86 36.06 -37.85
C MET A 1 18.39 36.42 -37.66
N LYS A 2 17.85 37.51 -38.23
CA LYS A 2 16.44 37.94 -38.07
C LYS A 2 15.48 37.49 -39.21
N LYS A 3 15.94 36.85 -40.26
CA LYS A 3 15.11 36.50 -41.43
C LYS A 3 14.70 35.03 -41.60
N GLN A 4 15.15 34.13 -40.72
CA GLN A 4 14.82 32.69 -40.82
C GLN A 4 13.65 32.24 -39.95
N ASN A 5 13.07 33.09 -39.07
CA ASN A 5 12.02 32.72 -38.12
C ASN A 5 10.58 33.09 -38.52
N GLU A 6 10.37 33.64 -39.72
CA GLU A 6 9.02 34.14 -40.11
C GLU A 6 8.02 33.03 -40.47
N ASN A 7 8.47 31.77 -40.61
CA ASN A 7 7.65 30.63 -41.07
C ASN A 7 7.48 29.49 -40.07
N LYS A 8 7.75 29.70 -38.78
CA LYS A 8 7.57 28.68 -37.75
C LYS A 8 6.91 29.27 -36.51
N PRO A 9 6.11 28.49 -35.76
CA PRO A 9 5.58 28.92 -34.48
C PRO A 9 6.71 29.11 -33.47
N HIS A 10 6.44 29.86 -32.43
CA HIS A 10 7.35 30.03 -31.29
C HIS A 10 7.27 28.80 -30.37
N ILE A 11 8.27 27.92 -30.34
CA ILE A 11 8.28 26.70 -29.52
C ILE A 11 9.09 26.91 -28.26
N PHE A 12 8.50 26.58 -27.12
CA PHE A 12 9.18 26.48 -25.82
C PHE A 12 9.07 25.04 -25.31
N GLY A 13 10.22 24.32 -25.35
CA GLY A 13 10.27 22.95 -24.86
C GLY A 13 10.44 22.90 -23.35
N VAL A 14 9.72 21.99 -22.72
CA VAL A 14 9.73 21.84 -21.27
C VAL A 14 9.99 20.38 -20.84
N ARG A 15 10.39 20.19 -19.61
CA ARG A 15 10.13 18.99 -18.84
C ARG A 15 8.94 19.27 -17.94
N HIS A 16 8.01 18.33 -17.89
CA HIS A 16 6.86 18.44 -16.99
C HIS A 16 7.32 18.64 -15.54
N PHE A 17 6.65 19.49 -14.80
CA PHE A 17 6.95 19.83 -13.41
C PHE A 17 8.34 20.42 -13.16
N SER A 18 8.94 21.13 -14.14
CA SER A 18 10.18 21.87 -13.98
C SER A 18 9.91 23.27 -13.43
N PRO A 19 10.37 23.63 -12.20
CA PRO A 19 10.24 24.99 -11.66
C PRO A 19 10.94 26.06 -12.52
N ALA A 20 12.15 25.76 -13.03
CA ALA A 20 12.85 26.68 -13.93
C ALA A 20 12.10 26.82 -15.25
N GLY A 21 11.56 25.71 -15.79
CA GLY A 21 10.70 25.74 -16.97
C GLY A 21 9.45 26.63 -16.77
N ALA A 22 8.80 26.50 -15.61
CA ALA A 22 7.65 27.30 -15.23
C ALA A 22 7.99 28.81 -15.10
N TYR A 23 9.14 29.11 -14.51
CA TYR A 23 9.61 30.49 -14.37
C TYR A 23 10.01 31.11 -15.71
N TYR A 24 10.71 30.37 -16.55
CA TYR A 24 11.22 30.87 -17.81
C TYR A 24 10.18 30.88 -18.93
N VAL A 25 9.18 30.03 -18.92
CA VAL A 25 8.09 30.09 -19.89
C VAL A 25 7.32 31.41 -19.81
N ARG A 26 7.07 31.93 -18.60
CA ARG A 26 6.42 33.24 -18.42
C ARG A 26 7.29 34.36 -19.02
N LYS A 27 8.59 34.40 -18.72
CA LYS A 27 9.53 35.39 -19.29
C LYS A 27 9.62 35.31 -20.80
N TYR A 28 9.58 34.09 -21.34
CA TYR A 28 9.56 33.89 -22.79
C TYR A 28 8.29 34.40 -23.45
N LEU A 29 7.13 34.11 -22.85
CA LEU A 29 5.85 34.60 -23.36
C LEU A 29 5.73 36.13 -23.26
N ASP A 30 6.31 36.74 -22.20
CA ASP A 30 6.41 38.21 -22.07
C ASP A 30 7.25 38.84 -23.18
N GLU A 31 8.29 38.18 -23.67
CA GLU A 31 9.11 38.70 -24.77
C GLU A 31 8.45 38.50 -26.15
N VAL A 32 7.89 37.29 -26.35
CA VAL A 32 7.31 36.89 -27.64
C VAL A 32 5.96 37.57 -27.89
N GLN A 33 5.18 37.82 -26.83
CA GLN A 33 3.80 38.42 -26.91
C GLN A 33 2.91 37.75 -27.96
N PRO A 34 2.71 36.40 -27.87
CA PRO A 34 1.88 35.68 -28.83
C PRO A 34 0.41 36.09 -28.70
N LYS A 35 -0.37 35.89 -29.75
CA LYS A 35 -1.83 36.02 -29.71
C LYS A 35 -2.57 34.76 -29.32
N VAL A 36 -1.91 33.59 -29.50
CA VAL A 36 -2.43 32.28 -29.12
C VAL A 36 -1.32 31.45 -28.51
N VAL A 37 -1.64 30.77 -27.41
CA VAL A 37 -0.74 29.79 -26.76
C VAL A 37 -1.34 28.38 -26.91
N LEU A 38 -0.58 27.50 -27.53
CA LEU A 38 -0.88 26.07 -27.60
C LEU A 38 -0.09 25.31 -26.53
N ILE A 39 -0.75 24.41 -25.81
CA ILE A 39 -0.16 23.66 -24.70
C ILE A 39 -0.35 22.16 -24.93
N GLU A 40 0.67 21.39 -24.66
CA GLU A 40 0.62 19.93 -24.76
C GLU A 40 -0.33 19.34 -23.70
N ALA A 41 -1.50 18.97 -24.11
CA ALA A 41 -2.49 18.09 -23.46
C ALA A 41 -3.59 17.82 -24.47
N PRO A 42 -4.47 16.83 -24.25
CA PRO A 42 -5.55 16.50 -25.16
C PRO A 42 -6.40 17.72 -25.54
N SER A 43 -6.56 17.94 -26.84
CA SER A 43 -7.23 19.16 -27.39
C SER A 43 -8.68 19.30 -26.93
N ASP A 44 -9.35 18.20 -26.63
CA ASP A 44 -10.72 18.19 -26.08
C ASP A 44 -10.79 18.67 -24.62
N PHE A 45 -9.66 18.86 -23.91
CA PHE A 45 -9.63 19.45 -22.57
C PHE A 45 -9.74 20.98 -22.59
N THR A 46 -9.68 21.62 -23.75
CA THR A 46 -9.69 23.08 -23.88
C THR A 46 -10.92 23.74 -23.23
N ASP A 47 -12.07 23.09 -23.21
CA ASP A 47 -13.28 23.58 -22.53
C ASP A 47 -13.21 23.62 -21.01
N LEU A 48 -12.17 22.98 -20.41
CA LEU A 48 -11.91 23.01 -18.96
C LEU A 48 -10.97 24.15 -18.55
N MET A 49 -10.42 24.94 -19.49
CA MET A 49 -9.45 26.01 -19.19
C MET A 49 -9.95 27.02 -18.15
N ASP A 50 -11.19 27.46 -18.27
CA ASP A 50 -11.78 28.39 -17.30
C ASP A 50 -11.91 27.80 -15.91
N LYS A 51 -12.18 26.50 -15.82
CA LYS A 51 -12.28 25.77 -14.55
C LYS A 51 -10.92 25.59 -13.90
N ILE A 52 -9.89 25.22 -14.68
CA ILE A 52 -8.51 25.06 -14.21
C ILE A 52 -7.98 26.37 -13.60
N THR A 53 -8.39 27.49 -14.16
CA THR A 53 -7.91 28.83 -13.74
C THR A 53 -8.90 29.58 -12.84
N ALA A 54 -9.92 28.92 -12.29
CA ALA A 54 -10.84 29.53 -11.33
C ALA A 54 -10.09 29.93 -10.04
N LYS A 55 -10.55 30.99 -9.37
CA LYS A 55 -9.87 31.56 -8.20
C LYS A 55 -9.78 30.58 -7.01
N GLU A 56 -10.74 29.70 -6.92
CA GLU A 56 -10.86 28.71 -5.86
C GLU A 56 -9.97 27.47 -6.10
N VAL A 57 -9.39 27.34 -7.27
CA VAL A 57 -8.51 26.23 -7.63
C VAL A 57 -7.14 26.44 -7.02
N VAL A 58 -6.67 25.42 -6.30
CA VAL A 58 -5.33 25.37 -5.70
C VAL A 58 -4.62 24.11 -6.19
N PRO A 59 -3.54 24.20 -6.97
CA PRO A 59 -2.75 23.03 -7.36
C PRO A 59 -2.09 22.32 -6.17
N PRO A 60 -1.82 21.00 -6.28
CA PRO A 60 -1.89 20.19 -7.50
C PRO A 60 -3.31 19.74 -7.86
N ILE A 61 -3.64 19.80 -9.13
CA ILE A 61 -4.90 19.34 -9.71
C ILE A 61 -4.61 18.43 -10.90
N ALA A 62 -5.60 17.68 -11.36
CA ALA A 62 -5.47 16.90 -12.59
C ALA A 62 -6.74 16.95 -13.43
N ILE A 63 -6.58 16.87 -14.77
CA ILE A 63 -7.65 16.50 -15.67
C ILE A 63 -7.57 15.02 -15.92
N MET A 64 -8.67 14.30 -15.71
CA MET A 64 -8.80 12.89 -16.02
C MET A 64 -9.81 12.71 -17.16
N ALA A 65 -9.45 11.93 -18.17
CA ALA A 65 -10.41 11.38 -19.14
C ALA A 65 -10.45 9.86 -19.00
N TYR A 66 -11.63 9.27 -19.20
CA TYR A 66 -11.85 7.83 -19.07
C TYR A 66 -12.87 7.34 -20.10
N THR A 67 -12.72 6.06 -20.52
CA THR A 67 -13.65 5.40 -21.45
C THR A 67 -14.95 5.02 -20.73
N LEU A 68 -16.06 4.92 -21.49
CA LEU A 68 -17.36 4.52 -20.94
C LEU A 68 -17.59 3.01 -21.00
N GLU A 69 -16.87 2.30 -21.85
CA GLU A 69 -16.98 0.84 -22.03
C GLU A 69 -15.86 0.12 -21.29
N ALA A 70 -16.19 -1.00 -20.70
CA ALA A 70 -15.20 -1.86 -20.03
C ALA A 70 -14.31 -2.62 -21.06
N PRO A 71 -13.00 -2.80 -20.78
CA PRO A 71 -12.28 -2.33 -19.60
C PRO A 71 -12.11 -0.80 -19.61
N ILE A 72 -12.43 -0.14 -18.48
CA ILE A 72 -12.30 1.30 -18.36
C ILE A 72 -10.82 1.67 -18.37
N GLN A 73 -10.44 2.55 -19.28
CA GLN A 73 -9.10 3.10 -19.39
C GLN A 73 -9.12 4.58 -19.06
N THR A 74 -8.02 5.08 -18.54
CA THR A 74 -7.88 6.48 -18.15
C THR A 74 -6.58 7.07 -18.65
N ILE A 75 -6.64 8.39 -18.84
CA ILE A 75 -5.49 9.25 -19.01
C ILE A 75 -5.61 10.40 -18.02
N ILE A 76 -4.52 10.72 -17.33
CA ILE A 76 -4.49 11.75 -16.29
C ILE A 76 -3.41 12.77 -16.66
N TYR A 77 -3.77 14.05 -16.63
CA TYR A 77 -2.86 15.19 -16.85
C TYR A 77 -2.81 16.06 -15.59
N PRO A 78 -1.80 15.82 -14.71
CA PRO A 78 -1.66 16.58 -13.49
C PRO A 78 -0.94 17.93 -13.71
N PHE A 79 -1.34 18.93 -12.93
CA PHE A 79 -0.76 20.27 -12.90
C PHE A 79 -0.37 20.63 -11.47
N ALA A 80 0.89 20.93 -11.25
CA ALA A 80 1.38 21.57 -10.03
C ALA A 80 1.51 23.09 -10.25
N GLU A 81 1.67 23.85 -9.18
CA GLU A 81 1.92 25.30 -9.26
C GLU A 81 3.19 25.61 -10.07
N PHE A 82 4.20 24.72 -9.99
CA PHE A 82 5.46 24.79 -10.72
C PHE A 82 5.45 24.02 -12.06
N SER A 83 4.29 23.67 -12.62
CA SER A 83 4.21 23.11 -13.97
C SER A 83 4.33 24.22 -15.01
N PRO A 84 5.25 24.12 -15.99
CA PRO A 84 5.37 25.11 -17.06
C PRO A 84 4.07 25.33 -17.82
N GLU A 85 3.34 24.25 -18.09
CA GLU A 85 2.04 24.24 -18.76
C GLU A 85 1.01 25.07 -17.97
N TYR A 86 0.92 24.83 -16.66
CA TYR A 86 0.01 25.57 -15.79
C TYR A 86 0.36 27.06 -15.71
N GLN A 87 1.64 27.38 -15.63
CA GLN A 87 2.11 28.77 -15.63
C GLN A 87 1.86 29.47 -16.97
N ALA A 88 1.94 28.75 -18.09
CA ALA A 88 1.59 29.28 -19.41
C ALA A 88 0.07 29.55 -19.54
N ILE A 89 -0.77 28.65 -18.98
CA ILE A 89 -2.24 28.86 -18.94
C ILE A 89 -2.58 30.10 -18.10
N LEU A 90 -1.97 30.26 -16.92
CA LEU A 90 -2.18 31.43 -16.06
C LEU A 90 -1.72 32.72 -16.74
N TRP A 91 -0.54 32.70 -17.40
CA TRP A 91 -0.04 33.84 -18.16
C TRP A 91 -0.99 34.25 -19.25
N ALA A 92 -1.53 33.29 -20.04
CA ALA A 92 -2.48 33.55 -21.11
C ALA A 92 -3.76 34.22 -20.57
N LYS A 93 -4.30 33.73 -19.45
CA LYS A 93 -5.47 34.33 -18.80
C LYS A 93 -5.20 35.74 -18.30
N GLU A 94 -4.08 36.00 -17.64
CA GLU A 94 -3.67 37.29 -17.11
C GLU A 94 -3.57 38.34 -18.26
N ASN A 95 -3.01 37.93 -19.41
CA ASN A 95 -2.78 38.78 -20.59
C ASN A 95 -3.95 38.77 -21.58
N LYS A 96 -5.04 38.03 -21.29
CA LYS A 96 -6.21 37.88 -22.19
C LYS A 96 -5.83 37.32 -23.56
N VAL A 97 -4.87 36.43 -23.60
CA VAL A 97 -4.41 35.71 -24.79
C VAL A 97 -5.20 34.41 -24.90
N GLU A 98 -5.57 34.03 -26.10
CA GLU A 98 -6.23 32.76 -26.35
C GLU A 98 -5.31 31.59 -26.02
N CYS A 99 -5.84 30.56 -25.30
CA CYS A 99 -5.08 29.40 -24.91
C CYS A 99 -5.87 28.14 -25.27
N ARG A 100 -5.21 27.18 -25.95
CA ARG A 100 -5.80 25.89 -26.33
C ARG A 100 -4.83 24.72 -26.00
N PHE A 101 -5.39 23.58 -25.74
CA PHE A 101 -4.61 22.33 -25.76
C PHE A 101 -4.48 21.82 -27.20
N CYS A 102 -3.34 21.19 -27.54
CA CYS A 102 -3.01 20.89 -28.93
C CYS A 102 -2.63 19.44 -29.23
N ASP A 103 -2.64 18.55 -28.25
CA ASP A 103 -2.36 17.14 -28.47
C ASP A 103 -3.61 16.34 -28.89
N LEU A 104 -3.41 15.07 -29.30
CA LEU A 104 -4.50 14.18 -29.71
C LEU A 104 -5.65 14.20 -28.70
N PRO A 105 -6.92 14.23 -29.18
CA PRO A 105 -8.07 14.12 -28.29
C PRO A 105 -8.02 12.87 -27.44
N SER A 106 -8.51 12.94 -26.21
CA SER A 106 -8.54 11.80 -25.26
C SER A 106 -9.19 10.55 -25.87
N SER A 107 -10.22 10.73 -26.68
CA SER A 107 -10.92 9.65 -27.39
C SER A 107 -10.04 8.87 -28.37
N VAL A 108 -9.08 9.53 -29.00
CA VAL A 108 -8.13 8.90 -29.93
C VAL A 108 -6.97 8.29 -29.14
N PHE A 109 -6.48 9.02 -28.15
CA PHE A 109 -5.35 8.59 -27.32
C PHE A 109 -5.67 7.25 -26.61
N LEU A 110 -6.81 7.17 -25.93
CA LEU A 110 -7.26 5.95 -25.26
C LEU A 110 -7.57 4.80 -26.23
N ALA A 111 -8.01 5.10 -27.48
CA ALA A 111 -8.20 4.06 -28.49
C ALA A 111 -6.88 3.45 -29.01
N ILE A 112 -5.77 4.22 -29.01
CA ILE A 112 -4.43 3.74 -29.38
C ILE A 112 -3.86 2.85 -28.29
N GLN A 113 -4.04 3.22 -27.02
CA GLN A 113 -3.56 2.42 -25.88
C GLN A 113 -4.22 1.04 -25.79
N ASN A 114 -5.45 0.89 -26.25
CA ASN A 114 -6.24 -0.37 -26.19
C ASN A 114 -5.68 -1.56 -26.98
N LYS A 115 -4.55 -1.41 -27.66
CA LYS A 115 -3.94 -2.52 -28.45
C LYS A 115 -2.76 -3.15 -27.71
N GLY A 116 -3.09 -4.11 -26.84
CA GLY A 116 -2.19 -5.18 -26.38
C GLY A 116 -0.91 -4.70 -25.69
N GLU A 117 -0.91 -4.75 -24.40
CA GLU A 117 0.30 -4.73 -23.59
C GLU A 117 1.07 -6.02 -23.81
N ASN A 118 2.32 -5.92 -24.28
CA ASN A 118 3.33 -6.92 -23.98
C ASN A 118 3.96 -6.49 -22.63
N PRO A 119 3.75 -7.22 -21.54
CA PRO A 119 4.26 -6.82 -20.21
C PRO A 119 5.78 -6.92 -20.07
N SER A 120 6.50 -7.26 -21.14
CA SER A 120 7.96 -7.46 -21.15
C SER A 120 8.76 -6.31 -21.78
N GLU A 121 8.15 -5.27 -22.29
CA GLU A 121 8.88 -4.09 -22.69
C GLU A 121 9.16 -3.24 -21.45
N GLU A 122 10.42 -3.25 -21.01
CA GLU A 122 10.98 -2.23 -20.11
C GLU A 122 10.46 -0.87 -20.60
N SER A 123 9.78 -0.11 -19.74
CA SER A 123 9.19 1.14 -20.22
C SER A 123 10.29 1.97 -20.87
N LEU A 124 10.01 2.56 -22.01
CA LEU A 124 10.98 3.38 -22.75
C LEU A 124 11.65 4.41 -21.83
N ASN A 125 10.89 4.96 -20.90
CA ASN A 125 11.39 5.88 -19.88
C ASN A 125 12.45 5.21 -18.97
N SER A 126 12.24 3.99 -18.51
CA SER A 126 13.23 3.26 -17.68
C SER A 126 14.51 2.96 -18.45
N TYR A 127 14.41 2.59 -19.73
CA TYR A 127 15.56 2.36 -20.59
C TYR A 127 16.34 3.66 -20.83
N ILE A 128 15.66 4.77 -21.13
CA ILE A 128 16.28 6.06 -21.39
C ILE A 128 16.95 6.60 -20.11
N HIS A 129 16.28 6.54 -18.95
CA HIS A 129 16.88 6.95 -17.68
C HIS A 129 18.14 6.14 -17.38
N ARG A 130 18.10 4.82 -17.53
CA ARG A 130 19.28 3.97 -17.36
C ARG A 130 20.42 4.36 -18.30
N LYS A 131 20.12 4.70 -19.58
CA LYS A 131 21.13 5.14 -20.53
C LYS A 131 21.71 6.53 -20.18
N ILE A 132 20.92 7.45 -19.71
CA ILE A 132 21.39 8.74 -19.21
C ILE A 132 22.28 8.52 -17.99
N ASP A 133 21.89 7.64 -17.07
CA ASP A 133 22.67 7.29 -15.87
C ASP A 133 24.00 6.64 -16.25
N GLU A 134 24.05 5.78 -17.30
CA GLU A 134 25.28 5.17 -17.82
C GLU A 134 26.26 6.18 -18.43
N PHE A 135 25.75 7.26 -19.04
CA PHE A 135 26.56 8.26 -19.75
C PHE A 135 26.79 9.55 -18.98
N SER A 136 26.04 9.83 -17.91
CA SER A 136 26.21 11.01 -17.09
C SER A 136 27.34 10.79 -16.07
N GLU A 137 28.17 11.82 -15.84
CA GLU A 137 29.17 11.81 -14.76
C GLU A 137 28.50 11.72 -13.38
N ASP A 138 27.21 12.07 -13.29
CA ASP A 138 26.42 12.08 -12.07
C ASP A 138 25.80 10.71 -11.71
N SER A 139 25.85 9.74 -12.63
CA SER A 139 25.17 8.43 -12.46
C SER A 139 23.69 8.48 -12.04
N ASP A 140 23.04 9.65 -12.15
CA ASP A 140 21.63 9.89 -11.87
C ASP A 140 21.09 11.00 -12.79
N SER A 141 20.15 10.67 -13.67
CA SER A 141 19.53 11.58 -14.62
C SER A 141 18.81 12.78 -13.96
N GLU A 142 18.31 12.62 -12.73
CA GLU A 142 17.67 13.69 -11.99
C GLU A 142 18.69 14.74 -11.53
N VAL A 143 19.84 14.31 -11.01
CA VAL A 143 20.93 15.20 -10.60
C VAL A 143 21.46 15.96 -11.81
N PHE A 144 21.65 15.28 -12.93
CA PHE A 144 22.05 15.92 -14.19
C PHE A 144 21.04 16.97 -14.64
N TRP A 145 19.73 16.64 -14.65
CA TRP A 145 18.69 17.60 -15.00
C TRP A 145 18.69 18.82 -14.07
N GLU A 146 18.75 18.59 -12.78
CA GLU A 146 18.72 19.65 -11.78
C GLU A 146 19.90 20.62 -11.97
N ARG A 147 21.10 20.10 -12.16
CA ARG A 147 22.31 20.91 -12.33
C ARG A 147 22.29 21.71 -13.62
N VAL A 148 21.85 21.11 -14.72
CA VAL A 148 21.94 21.74 -16.06
C VAL A 148 20.73 22.60 -16.35
N MET A 149 19.54 22.15 -15.96
CA MET A 149 18.29 22.77 -16.39
C MET A 149 17.64 23.62 -15.31
N GLU A 150 17.50 23.09 -14.08
CA GLU A 150 16.88 23.87 -13.00
C GLU A 150 17.76 25.04 -12.53
N GLN A 151 19.07 24.97 -12.76
CA GLN A 151 20.04 26.04 -12.48
C GLN A 151 20.41 26.86 -13.72
N ALA A 152 19.64 26.80 -14.80
CA ALA A 152 19.87 27.58 -16.01
C ALA A 152 19.95 29.09 -15.71
N ALA A 153 20.92 29.79 -16.33
CA ALA A 153 21.18 31.20 -16.02
C ALA A 153 20.08 32.16 -16.52
N ASN A 154 19.41 31.82 -17.58
CA ASN A 154 18.34 32.59 -18.22
C ASN A 154 17.46 31.68 -19.09
N TYR A 155 16.36 32.24 -19.63
CA TYR A 155 15.44 31.47 -20.45
C TYR A 155 16.04 30.99 -21.79
N GLN A 156 17.03 31.71 -22.37
CA GLN A 156 17.71 31.27 -23.59
C GLN A 156 18.54 30.02 -23.33
N ALA A 157 19.27 29.99 -22.20
CA ALA A 157 20.06 28.82 -21.79
C ALA A 157 19.12 27.61 -21.52
N TYR A 158 18.05 27.82 -20.77
CA TYR A 158 17.04 26.77 -20.50
C TYR A 158 16.47 26.23 -21.82
N ARG A 159 16.03 27.10 -22.73
CA ARG A 159 15.43 26.72 -24.02
C ARG A 159 16.39 25.94 -24.91
N SER A 160 17.68 26.36 -24.96
CA SER A 160 18.71 25.64 -25.73
C SER A 160 18.96 24.26 -25.10
N GLY A 161 19.16 24.20 -23.79
CA GLY A 161 19.37 22.94 -23.08
C GLY A 161 18.18 21.98 -23.20
N ALA A 162 16.94 22.48 -23.11
CA ALA A 162 15.76 21.66 -23.31
C ALA A 162 15.68 21.09 -24.74
N ARG A 163 16.05 21.87 -25.76
CA ARG A 163 16.15 21.39 -27.14
C ARG A 163 17.17 20.29 -27.28
N ASP A 164 18.40 20.51 -26.81
CA ASP A 164 19.49 19.54 -26.91
C ASP A 164 19.13 18.23 -26.15
N TYR A 165 18.54 18.39 -24.97
CA TYR A 165 18.04 17.23 -24.19
C TYR A 165 16.95 16.46 -24.95
N GLY A 166 15.97 17.14 -25.53
CA GLY A 166 14.89 16.53 -26.32
C GLY A 166 15.41 15.82 -27.56
N THR A 167 16.38 16.38 -28.27
CA THR A 167 17.04 15.77 -29.43
C THR A 167 17.77 14.48 -29.00
N ASN A 168 18.55 14.52 -27.93
CA ASN A 168 19.26 13.36 -27.40
C ASN A 168 18.30 12.25 -26.95
N LEU A 169 17.18 12.60 -26.27
CA LEU A 169 16.15 11.64 -25.92
C LEU A 169 15.56 10.96 -27.16
N ARG A 170 15.33 11.73 -28.23
CA ARG A 170 14.78 11.20 -29.47
C ARG A 170 15.75 10.25 -30.17
N GLU A 171 17.05 10.55 -30.20
CA GLU A 171 18.09 9.66 -30.73
C GLU A 171 18.20 8.33 -29.97
N LEU A 172 17.97 8.35 -28.67
CA LEU A 172 17.95 7.16 -27.82
C LEU A 172 16.66 6.33 -27.96
N THR A 173 15.60 6.90 -28.55
CA THR A 173 14.34 6.19 -28.77
C THR A 173 14.50 5.17 -29.88
N LEU A 174 14.09 3.92 -29.61
CA LEU A 174 14.14 2.85 -30.61
C LEU A 174 13.16 3.17 -31.75
N ALA A 175 13.69 3.28 -32.98
CA ALA A 175 12.90 3.49 -34.17
C ALA A 175 11.95 2.30 -34.43
N ASN A 176 10.77 2.60 -35.01
CA ASN A 176 9.74 1.60 -35.39
C ASN A 176 9.05 0.88 -34.21
N THR A 177 9.08 1.44 -33.01
CA THR A 177 8.27 0.97 -31.90
C THR A 177 6.84 1.55 -31.96
N LYS A 178 5.91 0.95 -31.21
CA LYS A 178 4.54 1.50 -31.03
C LYS A 178 4.59 2.94 -30.47
N SER A 179 5.49 3.17 -29.51
CA SER A 179 5.70 4.49 -28.90
C SER A 179 6.22 5.53 -29.91
N ASP A 180 7.14 5.14 -30.80
CA ASP A 180 7.64 6.03 -31.87
C ASP A 180 6.50 6.43 -32.83
N ALA A 181 5.70 5.45 -33.26
CA ALA A 181 4.54 5.71 -34.12
C ALA A 181 3.50 6.62 -33.44
N GLU A 182 3.24 6.44 -32.16
CA GLU A 182 2.35 7.27 -31.38
C GLU A 182 2.86 8.71 -31.31
N ASN A 183 4.15 8.92 -31.01
CA ASN A 183 4.75 10.25 -30.97
C ASN A 183 4.69 10.96 -32.33
N ILE A 184 4.93 10.25 -33.43
CA ILE A 184 4.81 10.81 -34.78
C ILE A 184 3.38 11.30 -35.06
N ILE A 185 2.36 10.52 -34.67
CA ILE A 185 0.95 10.89 -34.84
C ILE A 185 0.59 12.11 -33.95
N ARG A 186 1.05 12.15 -32.70
CA ARG A 186 0.86 13.28 -31.79
C ARG A 186 1.44 14.57 -32.37
N GLU A 187 2.68 14.53 -32.81
CA GLU A 187 3.40 15.66 -33.42
C GLU A 187 2.71 16.15 -34.69
N ALA A 188 2.29 15.23 -35.58
CA ALA A 188 1.55 15.58 -36.78
C ALA A 188 0.18 16.23 -36.46
N TYR A 189 -0.48 15.80 -35.37
CA TYR A 189 -1.70 16.41 -34.90
C TYR A 189 -1.46 17.82 -34.30
N MET A 190 -0.39 18.00 -33.52
CA MET A 190 0.02 19.30 -33.00
C MET A 190 0.28 20.30 -34.15
N CYS A 191 0.98 19.86 -35.21
CA CYS A 191 1.16 20.66 -36.42
C CYS A 191 -0.18 21.00 -37.11
N LYS A 192 -1.15 20.08 -37.11
CA LYS A 192 -2.49 20.32 -37.62
C LYS A 192 -3.21 21.41 -36.81
N GLN A 193 -3.06 21.49 -35.49
CA GLN A 193 -3.64 22.54 -34.66
C GLN A 193 -3.05 23.93 -35.02
N VAL A 194 -1.74 23.98 -35.32
CA VAL A 194 -1.09 25.21 -35.81
C VAL A 194 -1.66 25.62 -37.16
N ALA A 195 -1.82 24.69 -38.12
CA ALA A 195 -2.38 24.96 -39.42
C ALA A 195 -3.83 25.50 -39.32
N LYS A 196 -4.64 24.89 -38.46
CA LYS A 196 -6.01 25.31 -38.18
C LYS A 196 -6.08 26.77 -37.67
N LEU A 197 -5.19 27.14 -36.76
CA LEU A 197 -5.09 28.52 -36.28
C LEU A 197 -4.70 29.49 -37.41
N CYS A 198 -3.84 29.08 -38.35
CA CYS A 198 -3.49 29.87 -39.51
C CYS A 198 -4.71 30.05 -40.44
N GLU A 199 -5.55 29.04 -40.62
CA GLU A 199 -6.83 29.14 -41.36
C GLU A 199 -7.83 30.05 -40.64
N GLU A 200 -7.83 30.09 -39.31
CA GLU A 200 -8.63 31.02 -38.51
C GLU A 200 -8.12 32.49 -38.58
N GLY A 201 -6.97 32.72 -39.23
CA GLY A 201 -6.45 34.06 -39.53
C GLY A 201 -5.26 34.50 -38.65
N PHE A 202 -4.76 33.66 -37.78
CA PHE A 202 -3.53 33.95 -37.01
C PHE A 202 -2.30 33.78 -37.91
N LYS A 203 -1.31 34.64 -37.72
CA LYS A 203 0.00 34.41 -38.35
C LYS A 203 0.79 33.42 -37.56
N ILE A 204 1.57 32.60 -38.24
CA ILE A 204 2.35 31.52 -37.58
C ILE A 204 3.30 32.05 -36.51
N ASN A 205 3.85 33.24 -36.69
CA ASN A 205 4.70 33.95 -35.72
C ASN A 205 3.91 34.65 -34.58
N GLU A 206 2.59 34.56 -34.56
CA GLU A 206 1.71 35.00 -33.47
C GLU A 206 1.31 33.82 -32.55
N ILE A 207 1.75 32.60 -32.88
CA ILE A 207 1.43 31.36 -32.17
C ILE A 207 2.64 30.93 -31.33
N ALA A 208 2.44 30.71 -30.03
CA ALA A 208 3.44 30.08 -29.16
C ALA A 208 2.96 28.68 -28.80
N MET A 209 3.90 27.73 -28.74
CA MET A 209 3.67 26.35 -28.31
C MET A 209 4.51 26.05 -27.08
N VAL A 210 3.88 25.47 -26.04
CA VAL A 210 4.54 24.95 -24.84
C VAL A 210 4.35 23.45 -24.83
N VAL A 211 5.42 22.72 -25.13
CA VAL A 211 5.40 21.27 -25.37
C VAL A 211 6.59 20.60 -24.72
N GLY A 212 6.50 19.31 -24.43
CA GLY A 212 7.63 18.53 -23.95
C GLY A 212 8.83 18.64 -24.90
N ALA A 213 10.03 18.72 -24.34
CA ALA A 213 11.26 18.92 -25.08
C ALA A 213 11.48 17.86 -26.19
N PHE A 214 11.00 16.66 -25.99
CA PHE A 214 11.02 15.57 -26.95
C PHE A 214 10.34 15.90 -28.29
N HIS A 215 9.24 16.66 -28.26
CA HIS A 215 8.40 16.95 -29.40
C HIS A 215 8.90 18.11 -30.26
N ILE A 216 9.89 18.90 -29.80
CA ILE A 216 10.39 20.10 -30.52
C ILE A 216 10.80 19.75 -31.93
N GLU A 217 11.67 18.74 -32.10
CA GLU A 217 12.23 18.38 -33.40
C GLU A 217 11.17 17.82 -34.36
N GLY A 218 10.22 17.01 -33.83
CA GLY A 218 9.11 16.47 -34.64
C GLY A 218 8.16 17.55 -35.16
N ILE A 219 7.84 18.52 -34.31
CA ILE A 219 7.00 19.68 -34.72
C ILE A 219 7.76 20.54 -35.74
N GLU A 220 9.07 20.76 -35.57
CA GLU A 220 9.88 21.54 -36.52
C GLU A 220 10.06 20.85 -37.89
N LYS A 221 9.98 19.52 -37.95
CA LYS A 221 9.93 18.75 -39.20
C LYS A 221 8.65 19.03 -40.00
N GLY A 222 7.59 19.44 -39.30
CA GLY A 222 6.35 19.92 -39.93
C GLY A 222 5.51 18.82 -40.58
N ASN A 223 5.59 17.58 -40.08
CA ASN A 223 4.69 16.54 -40.53
C ASN A 223 3.25 16.93 -40.24
N PHE A 224 2.37 16.77 -41.20
CA PHE A 224 0.99 17.20 -41.11
C PHE A 224 0.03 16.02 -41.19
N LEU A 225 -0.98 15.99 -40.33
CA LEU A 225 -2.05 15.00 -40.34
C LEU A 225 -3.26 15.61 -41.06
N SER A 226 -3.62 15.09 -42.21
CA SER A 226 -4.81 15.52 -42.95
C SER A 226 -6.10 15.15 -42.22
N ASP A 227 -7.24 15.79 -42.59
CA ASP A 227 -8.54 15.45 -42.02
C ASP A 227 -8.96 14.01 -42.35
N GLU A 228 -8.60 13.53 -43.53
CA GLU A 228 -8.89 12.17 -43.97
C GLU A 228 -8.13 11.16 -43.08
N GLU A 229 -6.82 11.36 -42.89
CA GLU A 229 -6.00 10.52 -42.03
C GLU A 229 -6.45 10.53 -40.57
N PHE A 230 -6.78 11.72 -40.03
CA PHE A 230 -7.32 11.86 -38.67
C PHE A 230 -8.66 11.12 -38.51
N ASN A 231 -9.51 11.13 -39.50
CA ASN A 231 -10.81 10.45 -39.45
C ASN A 231 -10.68 8.92 -39.55
N LEU A 232 -9.57 8.41 -40.04
CA LEU A 232 -9.24 6.95 -40.03
C LEU A 232 -8.80 6.46 -38.65
N LEU A 233 -8.37 7.36 -37.76
CA LEU A 233 -7.96 6.96 -36.41
C LEU A 233 -9.18 6.44 -35.64
N LYS A 234 -8.96 5.35 -34.90
CA LYS A 234 -9.98 4.80 -33.99
C LYS A 234 -10.30 5.81 -32.91
N LYS A 235 -11.56 5.88 -32.50
CA LYS A 235 -12.05 6.73 -31.43
C LYS A 235 -12.89 5.89 -30.48
N VAL A 236 -12.79 6.18 -29.18
CA VAL A 236 -13.63 5.60 -28.13
C VAL A 236 -14.42 6.73 -27.46
N GLU A 237 -15.58 6.41 -26.95
CA GLU A 237 -16.36 7.42 -26.21
C GLU A 237 -15.70 7.67 -24.85
N THR A 238 -15.48 8.96 -24.54
CA THR A 238 -14.77 9.37 -23.32
C THR A 238 -15.55 10.42 -22.55
N LYS A 239 -15.42 10.40 -21.22
CA LYS A 239 -15.78 11.51 -20.35
C LYS A 239 -14.53 12.09 -19.72
N LYS A 240 -14.60 13.35 -19.33
CA LYS A 240 -13.50 14.08 -18.71
C LYS A 240 -13.96 14.82 -17.46
N THR A 241 -13.10 14.92 -16.47
CA THR A 241 -13.35 15.61 -15.22
C THR A 241 -12.10 16.31 -14.71
N LEU A 242 -12.29 17.40 -13.96
CA LEU A 242 -11.23 18.03 -13.17
C LEU A 242 -11.29 17.44 -11.76
N MET A 243 -10.14 17.10 -11.20
CA MET A 243 -10.05 16.51 -9.87
C MET A 243 -8.93 17.16 -9.03
N PRO A 244 -9.05 17.22 -7.71
CA PRO A 244 -7.90 17.54 -6.87
C PRO A 244 -6.83 16.46 -7.06
N TYR A 245 -5.57 16.83 -6.83
CA TYR A 245 -4.46 15.88 -6.91
C TYR A 245 -3.55 16.07 -5.69
N SER A 246 -2.66 15.11 -5.41
CA SER A 246 -1.74 15.22 -4.28
C SER A 246 -0.28 15.14 -4.74
N TYR A 247 0.63 15.70 -3.95
CA TYR A 247 2.06 15.52 -4.19
C TYR A 247 2.50 14.06 -4.10
N TYR A 248 1.83 13.27 -3.24
CA TYR A 248 2.07 11.83 -3.18
C TYR A 248 1.76 11.16 -4.52
N LYS A 249 0.59 11.46 -5.12
CA LYS A 249 0.20 10.94 -6.45
C LYS A 249 1.08 11.49 -7.58
N LEU A 250 1.57 12.71 -7.42
CA LEU A 250 2.50 13.34 -8.38
C LEU A 250 3.88 12.70 -8.33
N SER A 251 4.27 12.10 -7.19
CA SER A 251 5.57 11.46 -7.06
C SER A 251 5.64 10.16 -7.87
N THR A 252 6.86 9.76 -8.26
CA THR A 252 7.11 8.51 -9.00
C THR A 252 6.70 7.26 -8.24
N TYR A 253 6.51 7.36 -6.91
CA TYR A 253 6.04 6.25 -6.08
C TYR A 253 4.60 5.81 -6.37
N SER A 254 3.83 6.61 -7.11
CA SER A 254 2.44 6.29 -7.47
C SER A 254 2.27 5.52 -8.79
N ASN A 255 3.33 5.00 -9.40
CA ASN A 255 3.33 4.31 -10.70
C ASN A 255 2.82 5.16 -11.89
N TYR A 256 2.76 6.48 -11.77
CA TYR A 256 2.37 7.37 -12.85
C TYR A 256 3.63 7.85 -13.61
N GLY A 257 3.79 7.44 -14.87
CA GLY A 257 5.02 7.60 -15.66
C GLY A 257 5.52 9.02 -15.94
N ALA A 258 4.75 10.07 -15.57
CA ALA A 258 5.13 11.47 -15.70
C ALA A 258 5.37 12.16 -14.34
N GLY A 259 5.61 11.39 -13.28
CA GLY A 259 5.78 11.91 -11.93
C GLY A 259 7.09 12.67 -11.70
N ASN A 260 7.14 13.40 -10.60
CA ASN A 260 8.32 14.07 -10.09
C ASN A 260 8.73 13.42 -8.76
N LYS A 261 9.97 12.94 -8.64
CA LYS A 261 10.45 12.21 -7.45
C LYS A 261 10.31 13.01 -6.14
N ALA A 262 10.40 14.35 -6.22
CA ALA A 262 10.47 15.23 -5.05
C ALA A 262 9.60 16.49 -5.18
N PRO A 263 8.26 16.37 -5.33
CA PRO A 263 7.40 17.55 -5.58
C PRO A 263 7.44 18.59 -4.48
N GLY A 264 7.62 18.19 -3.20
CA GLY A 264 7.79 19.12 -2.08
C GLY A 264 9.08 19.92 -2.14
N TYR A 265 10.15 19.32 -2.64
CA TYR A 265 11.41 20.01 -2.89
C TYR A 265 11.29 20.95 -4.10
N TYR A 266 10.68 20.51 -5.20
CA TYR A 266 10.48 21.36 -6.39
C TYR A 266 9.56 22.56 -6.09
N GLU A 267 8.62 22.43 -5.16
CA GLU A 267 7.87 23.58 -4.64
C GLU A 267 8.78 24.61 -3.93
N LEU A 268 9.81 24.16 -3.22
CA LEU A 268 10.79 25.08 -2.61
C LEU A 268 11.63 25.80 -3.67
N LEU A 269 12.07 25.07 -4.71
CA LEU A 269 12.77 25.68 -5.85
C LEU A 269 11.90 26.75 -6.53
N TRP A 270 10.63 26.42 -6.81
CA TRP A 270 9.66 27.36 -7.38
C TRP A 270 9.51 28.63 -6.53
N LYS A 271 9.39 28.47 -5.21
CA LYS A 271 9.29 29.61 -4.29
C LYS A 271 10.55 30.44 -4.25
N GLY A 272 11.73 29.81 -4.34
CA GLY A 272 13.03 30.47 -4.41
C GLY A 272 13.18 31.31 -5.69
N LEU A 273 12.82 30.74 -6.85
CA LEU A 273 12.85 31.45 -8.13
C LEU A 273 11.95 32.69 -8.13
N ASN A 274 10.75 32.59 -7.57
CA ASN A 274 9.81 33.72 -7.49
C ASN A 274 10.26 34.80 -6.47
N LYS A 275 11.09 34.44 -5.48
CA LYS A 275 11.66 35.38 -4.50
C LYS A 275 13.02 35.91 -4.92
N GLU A 276 13.56 35.43 -6.04
CA GLU A 276 14.92 35.70 -6.49
C GLU A 276 16.01 35.35 -5.43
N ASP A 277 15.69 34.34 -4.61
CA ASP A 277 16.59 33.82 -3.56
C ASP A 277 17.05 32.40 -3.94
N ILE A 278 18.31 32.32 -4.38
CA ILE A 278 18.92 31.08 -4.88
C ILE A 278 19.14 30.02 -3.81
N TYR A 279 19.22 30.41 -2.53
CA TYR A 279 19.44 29.49 -1.41
C TYR A 279 18.14 29.17 -0.67
N TYR A 280 16.98 29.70 -1.09
CA TYR A 280 15.70 29.48 -0.44
C TYR A 280 15.35 27.99 -0.31
N ALA A 281 15.60 27.22 -1.37
CA ALA A 281 15.33 25.78 -1.37
C ALA A 281 16.28 25.03 -0.43
N VAL A 282 17.56 25.42 -0.38
CA VAL A 282 18.56 24.81 0.50
C VAL A 282 18.18 24.98 1.97
N TYR A 283 17.92 26.21 2.38
CA TYR A 283 17.50 26.51 3.76
C TYR A 283 16.17 25.88 4.10
N GLY A 284 15.22 25.95 3.17
CA GLY A 284 13.89 25.39 3.34
C GLY A 284 13.89 23.86 3.50
N TYR A 285 14.67 23.16 2.68
CA TYR A 285 14.78 21.71 2.72
C TYR A 285 15.41 21.23 4.03
N LEU A 286 16.59 21.71 4.36
CA LEU A 286 17.33 21.29 5.56
C LEU A 286 16.59 21.66 6.85
N SER A 287 15.92 22.84 6.88
CA SER A 287 15.08 23.20 8.03
C SER A 287 13.87 22.30 8.21
N ARG A 288 13.17 21.95 7.12
CA ARG A 288 12.02 21.02 7.19
C ARG A 288 12.43 19.62 7.65
N LEU A 289 13.60 19.13 7.19
CA LEU A 289 14.15 17.85 7.67
C LEU A 289 14.38 17.90 9.18
N ALA A 290 15.03 18.94 9.68
CA ALA A 290 15.29 19.10 11.10
C ALA A 290 14.00 19.21 11.92
N ASP A 291 13.00 19.94 11.44
CA ASP A 291 11.72 20.09 12.10
C ASP A 291 10.97 18.75 12.18
N PHE A 292 10.99 17.95 11.11
CA PHE A 292 10.41 16.62 11.12
C PHE A 292 11.12 15.71 12.13
N GLN A 293 12.44 15.69 12.15
CA GLN A 293 13.21 14.89 13.11
C GLN A 293 12.90 15.29 14.55
N ARG A 294 12.85 16.60 14.86
CA ARG A 294 12.49 17.09 16.20
C ARG A 294 11.09 16.65 16.63
N THR A 295 10.12 16.70 15.73
CA THR A 295 8.75 16.23 16.00
C THR A 295 8.65 14.71 16.19
N SER A 296 9.60 13.98 15.61
CA SER A 296 9.72 12.51 15.76
C SER A 296 10.57 12.09 16.97
N GLY A 297 11.03 13.05 17.78
CA GLY A 297 11.81 12.78 19.00
C GLY A 297 13.31 12.84 18.85
N ASN A 298 13.85 13.06 17.64
CA ASN A 298 15.28 13.19 17.39
C ASN A 298 15.76 14.64 17.61
N MET A 299 16.78 14.83 18.42
CA MET A 299 17.27 16.16 18.78
C MET A 299 18.28 16.67 17.76
N VAL A 300 17.80 17.40 16.74
CA VAL A 300 18.66 18.09 15.76
C VAL A 300 18.86 19.54 16.19
N SER A 301 20.11 19.94 16.40
CA SER A 301 20.50 21.30 16.79
C SER A 301 20.52 22.26 15.60
N SER A 302 20.45 23.58 15.88
CA SER A 302 20.63 24.60 14.84
C SER A 302 22.04 24.60 14.27
N ALA A 303 23.05 24.19 15.06
CA ALA A 303 24.43 24.06 14.58
C ALA A 303 24.54 23.00 13.49
N GLN A 304 23.92 21.83 13.68
CA GLN A 304 23.91 20.77 12.67
C GLN A 304 23.25 21.21 11.35
N ILE A 305 22.19 22.03 11.42
CA ILE A 305 21.58 22.60 10.22
C ILE A 305 22.56 23.51 9.48
N ILE A 306 23.26 24.38 10.21
CA ILE A 306 24.25 25.31 9.63
C ILE A 306 25.40 24.52 8.98
N GLU A 307 25.89 23.50 9.66
CA GLU A 307 26.96 22.62 9.14
C GLU A 307 26.49 21.88 7.89
N ALA A 308 25.23 21.35 7.87
CA ALA A 308 24.68 20.71 6.70
C ALA A 308 24.56 21.67 5.51
N VAL A 309 24.14 22.92 5.73
CA VAL A 309 24.12 23.94 4.67
C VAL A 309 25.55 24.22 4.14
N GLN A 310 26.52 24.36 5.00
CA GLN A 310 27.92 24.62 4.59
C GLN A 310 28.52 23.43 3.83
N LEU A 311 28.24 22.23 4.29
CA LEU A 311 28.67 21.00 3.61
C LEU A 311 28.00 20.86 2.23
N ALA A 312 26.69 21.08 2.12
CA ALA A 312 25.97 21.04 0.85
C ALA A 312 26.56 22.04 -0.17
N ILE A 313 26.83 23.26 0.26
CA ILE A 313 27.50 24.29 -0.58
C ILE A 313 28.90 23.83 -1.01
N SER A 314 29.66 23.20 -0.11
CA SER A 314 30.98 22.66 -0.42
C SER A 314 30.93 21.54 -1.45
N LEU A 315 29.96 20.61 -1.30
CA LEU A 315 29.72 19.53 -2.27
C LEU A 315 29.34 20.10 -3.64
N ALA A 316 28.44 21.08 -3.68
CA ALA A 316 28.04 21.74 -4.92
C ALA A 316 29.28 22.35 -5.65
N ASN A 317 30.18 23.02 -4.91
CA ASN A 317 31.41 23.57 -5.49
C ASN A 317 32.32 22.47 -6.05
N ILE A 318 32.45 21.32 -5.38
CA ILE A 318 33.23 20.18 -5.88
C ILE A 318 32.64 19.65 -7.17
N HIS A 319 31.31 19.60 -7.27
CA HIS A 319 30.59 19.13 -8.44
C HIS A 319 30.41 20.21 -9.53
N ASN A 320 31.07 21.35 -9.45
CA ASN A 320 30.91 22.49 -10.37
C ASN A 320 29.47 22.99 -10.52
N SER A 321 28.64 22.83 -9.50
CA SER A 321 27.27 23.31 -9.43
C SER A 321 27.22 24.72 -8.79
N LYS A 322 26.35 25.60 -9.28
CA LYS A 322 26.15 26.93 -8.71
C LYS A 322 25.46 26.91 -7.35
N ILE A 323 24.57 25.98 -7.20
CA ILE A 323 23.71 25.82 -6.04
C ILE A 323 23.71 24.33 -5.69
N PRO A 324 23.65 23.94 -4.40
CA PRO A 324 23.46 22.52 -4.03
C PRO A 324 22.27 21.89 -4.71
N THR A 325 22.49 20.71 -5.28
CA THR A 325 21.42 19.85 -5.77
C THR A 325 20.73 19.15 -4.62
N LEU A 326 19.55 18.52 -4.86
CA LEU A 326 18.89 17.71 -3.86
C LEU A 326 19.82 16.63 -3.30
N LYS A 327 20.63 16.00 -4.16
CA LYS A 327 21.60 14.98 -3.76
C LYS A 327 22.67 15.54 -2.83
N ASP A 328 23.24 16.70 -3.14
CA ASP A 328 24.23 17.36 -2.26
C ASP A 328 23.66 17.65 -0.87
N MET A 329 22.38 18.05 -0.80
CA MET A 329 21.69 18.31 0.46
C MET A 329 21.35 17.03 1.22
N GLN A 330 21.00 15.95 0.54
CA GLN A 330 20.76 14.63 1.14
C GLN A 330 22.04 14.12 1.80
N ASP A 331 23.17 14.15 1.09
CA ASP A 331 24.46 13.68 1.59
C ASP A 331 24.96 14.54 2.79
N ALA A 332 24.75 15.85 2.72
CA ALA A 332 25.04 16.75 3.82
C ALA A 332 24.15 16.50 5.06
N ALA A 333 22.85 16.24 4.85
CA ALA A 333 21.92 15.95 5.92
C ALA A 333 22.22 14.61 6.61
N ILE A 334 22.53 13.57 5.83
CA ILE A 334 22.96 12.26 6.38
C ILE A 334 24.20 12.44 7.26
N THR A 335 25.18 13.20 6.76
CA THR A 335 26.45 13.41 7.47
C THR A 335 26.26 14.23 8.75
N CYS A 336 25.58 15.36 8.68
CA CYS A 336 25.55 16.34 9.78
C CYS A 336 24.37 16.12 10.75
N MET A 337 23.23 15.57 10.29
CA MET A 337 22.01 15.43 11.09
C MET A 337 21.74 13.99 11.55
N ALA A 338 22.32 12.98 10.87
CA ALA A 338 22.10 11.56 11.15
C ALA A 338 23.43 10.80 11.37
N GLN A 339 24.52 11.48 11.68
CA GLN A 339 25.82 10.89 11.99
C GLN A 339 26.30 9.83 10.98
N GLY A 340 25.93 9.98 9.72
CA GLY A 340 26.23 9.04 8.64
C GLY A 340 25.24 7.89 8.47
N SER A 341 24.22 7.80 9.31
CA SER A 341 23.19 6.74 9.23
C SER A 341 22.01 7.16 8.37
N HIS A 342 21.88 6.59 7.17
CA HIS A 342 20.75 6.85 6.27
C HIS A 342 19.41 6.44 6.87
N SER A 343 19.37 5.35 7.66
CA SER A 343 18.13 4.82 8.27
C SER A 343 17.48 5.80 9.26
N GLU A 344 18.27 6.66 9.91
CA GLU A 344 17.75 7.62 10.88
C GLU A 344 17.03 8.82 10.27
N ILE A 345 17.31 9.14 9.00
CA ILE A 345 16.79 10.34 8.34
C ILE A 345 15.87 10.07 7.16
N ILE A 346 15.79 8.82 6.68
CA ILE A 346 15.06 8.45 5.47
C ILE A 346 13.57 8.85 5.50
N LEU A 347 12.91 8.74 6.66
CA LEU A 347 11.51 9.14 6.81
C LEU A 347 11.33 10.66 6.73
N ALA A 348 12.29 11.42 7.28
CA ALA A 348 12.29 12.88 7.19
C ALA A 348 12.52 13.33 5.74
N MET A 349 13.43 12.68 5.00
CA MET A 349 13.67 12.92 3.59
C MET A 349 12.41 12.64 2.77
N ALA A 350 11.84 11.45 2.87
CA ALA A 350 10.64 11.08 2.14
C ALA A 350 9.48 12.06 2.40
N ASN A 351 9.26 12.45 3.65
CA ASN A 351 8.22 13.41 4.02
C ASN A 351 8.45 14.82 3.44
N THR A 352 9.71 15.28 3.42
CA THR A 352 10.08 16.63 2.94
C THR A 352 10.12 16.69 1.42
N GLU A 353 10.63 15.66 0.78
CA GLU A 353 10.81 15.58 -0.67
C GLU A 353 9.47 15.40 -1.39
N VAL A 354 8.67 14.48 -0.94
CA VAL A 354 7.33 14.29 -1.51
C VAL A 354 6.40 15.42 -1.07
N GLY A 355 6.36 15.73 0.21
CA GLY A 355 5.44 16.71 0.79
C GLY A 355 4.01 16.16 0.95
N LYS A 356 3.16 16.94 1.62
CA LYS A 356 1.77 16.56 1.95
C LYS A 356 0.72 17.45 1.29
N LYS A 357 1.11 18.24 0.28
CA LYS A 357 0.18 19.17 -0.35
C LYS A 357 -0.85 18.44 -1.19
N ILE A 358 -2.12 18.78 -0.94
CA ILE A 358 -3.27 18.29 -1.71
C ILE A 358 -3.96 19.52 -2.30
N GLY A 359 -4.35 19.41 -3.55
CA GLY A 359 -5.01 20.48 -4.27
C GLY A 359 -6.48 20.63 -3.89
N LYS A 360 -7.08 21.73 -4.38
CA LYS A 360 -8.50 22.03 -4.18
C LYS A 360 -9.14 22.46 -5.48
N ILE A 361 -10.38 22.05 -5.69
CA ILE A 361 -11.24 22.47 -6.80
C ILE A 361 -12.58 22.99 -6.25
N PRO A 362 -13.31 23.84 -6.97
CA PRO A 362 -14.65 24.27 -6.59
C PRO A 362 -15.62 23.08 -6.48
N GLN A 363 -16.54 23.14 -5.50
CA GLN A 363 -17.53 22.08 -5.29
C GLN A 363 -18.49 21.86 -6.47
N ASP A 364 -18.71 22.88 -7.29
CA ASP A 364 -19.54 22.82 -8.51
C ASP A 364 -18.79 22.28 -9.75
N SER A 365 -17.60 21.72 -9.55
CA SER A 365 -16.84 21.06 -10.61
C SER A 365 -17.61 19.86 -11.16
N ILE A 366 -17.31 19.43 -12.38
CA ILE A 366 -17.96 18.25 -12.97
C ILE A 366 -17.69 17.04 -12.07
N GLN A 367 -18.74 16.46 -11.48
CA GLN A 367 -18.67 15.24 -10.68
C GLN A 367 -18.74 14.01 -11.58
N THR A 368 -17.98 12.99 -11.24
CA THR A 368 -18.10 11.67 -11.86
C THR A 368 -19.35 10.95 -11.35
N SER A 369 -19.81 9.92 -12.08
CA SER A 369 -20.97 9.11 -11.66
C SER A 369 -20.79 8.53 -10.25
N ILE A 370 -19.60 8.00 -9.96
CA ILE A 370 -19.30 7.42 -8.64
C ILE A 370 -19.24 8.47 -7.51
N GLN A 371 -18.78 9.70 -7.79
CA GLN A 371 -18.87 10.79 -6.82
C GLN A 371 -20.32 11.14 -6.51
N SER A 372 -21.16 11.25 -7.53
CA SER A 372 -22.59 11.54 -7.37
C SER A 372 -23.29 10.44 -6.57
N ASP A 373 -22.96 9.17 -6.82
CA ASP A 373 -23.45 8.02 -6.06
C ASP A 373 -22.99 8.10 -4.60
N PHE A 374 -21.70 8.31 -4.36
CA PHE A 374 -21.13 8.43 -3.01
C PHE A 374 -21.82 9.52 -2.18
N TYR A 375 -21.98 10.73 -2.72
CA TYR A 375 -22.65 11.83 -2.02
C TYR A 375 -24.14 11.57 -1.80
N SER A 376 -24.81 10.88 -2.75
CA SER A 376 -26.19 10.44 -2.57
C SER A 376 -26.33 9.46 -1.40
N ILE A 377 -25.44 8.49 -1.29
CA ILE A 377 -25.41 7.52 -0.19
C ILE A 377 -25.09 8.20 1.13
N LEU A 378 -24.13 9.14 1.19
CA LEU A 378 -23.83 9.91 2.40
C LEU A 378 -25.07 10.64 2.93
N LYS A 379 -25.86 11.24 2.03
CA LYS A 379 -27.10 11.93 2.39
C LYS A 379 -28.18 10.95 2.87
N GLU A 380 -28.38 9.85 2.19
CA GLU A 380 -29.36 8.80 2.56
C GLU A 380 -29.04 8.21 3.93
N LEU A 381 -27.75 7.94 4.21
CA LEU A 381 -27.27 7.37 5.46
C LEU A 381 -27.04 8.41 6.57
N LYS A 382 -27.35 9.69 6.31
CA LYS A 382 -27.15 10.82 7.26
C LYS A 382 -25.71 10.94 7.76
N LEU A 383 -24.74 10.78 6.86
CA LEU A 383 -23.32 10.82 7.15
C LEU A 383 -22.65 12.15 6.76
N GLU A 384 -23.39 13.10 6.15
CA GLU A 384 -22.88 14.40 5.68
C GLU A 384 -22.13 15.18 6.79
N LYS A 385 -22.59 15.09 8.04
CA LYS A 385 -21.96 15.76 9.17
C LYS A 385 -20.55 15.27 9.51
N TYR A 386 -20.12 14.12 8.99
CA TYR A 386 -18.79 13.56 9.18
C TYR A 386 -17.81 13.94 8.06
N GLN A 387 -18.22 14.75 7.09
CA GLN A 387 -17.35 15.34 6.09
C GLN A 387 -16.52 16.48 6.69
N THR A 388 -15.70 16.15 7.68
CA THR A 388 -14.83 17.10 8.39
C THR A 388 -13.39 16.57 8.43
N LEU A 389 -12.44 17.50 8.47
CA LEU A 389 -11.01 17.17 8.59
C LEU A 389 -10.67 16.54 9.96
N THR A 390 -11.55 16.72 10.95
CA THR A 390 -11.37 16.15 12.29
C THR A 390 -11.86 14.71 12.29
N ALA A 391 -11.01 13.79 12.71
CA ALA A 391 -11.38 12.39 12.89
C ALA A 391 -12.47 12.26 13.97
N THR A 392 -13.55 11.55 13.66
CA THR A 392 -14.70 11.37 14.55
C THR A 392 -15.00 9.89 14.70
N GLU A 393 -15.05 9.41 15.94
CA GLU A 393 -15.46 8.03 16.22
C GLU A 393 -16.98 7.88 16.03
N LEU A 394 -17.38 6.80 15.37
CA LEU A 394 -18.77 6.40 15.20
C LEU A 394 -18.93 4.93 15.57
N ARG A 395 -19.74 4.69 16.59
CA ARG A 395 -20.14 3.34 16.96
C ARG A 395 -21.47 2.98 16.30
N LEU A 396 -21.52 1.84 15.63
CA LEU A 396 -22.71 1.29 15.00
C LEU A 396 -23.30 0.18 15.89
N ASP A 397 -24.62 0.13 16.01
CA ASP A 397 -25.37 -1.00 16.56
C ASP A 397 -26.15 -1.67 15.41
N LEU A 398 -25.65 -2.82 14.96
CA LEU A 398 -26.16 -3.51 13.77
C LEU A 398 -27.53 -4.18 13.97
N ARG A 399 -28.04 -4.23 15.21
CA ARG A 399 -29.32 -4.85 15.52
C ARG A 399 -30.47 -3.97 15.06
N GLU A 400 -31.62 -4.59 14.82
CA GLU A 400 -32.85 -3.88 14.50
C GLU A 400 -33.24 -2.90 15.59
N ASN A 401 -33.40 -1.64 15.22
CA ASN A 401 -33.90 -0.61 16.14
C ASN A 401 -35.44 -0.68 16.23
N ILE A 402 -35.95 -1.50 17.15
CA ILE A 402 -37.39 -1.76 17.37
C ILE A 402 -38.19 -0.49 17.68
N ARG A 403 -37.54 0.62 18.08
CA ARG A 403 -38.21 1.89 18.41
C ARG A 403 -38.60 2.69 17.17
N VAL A 404 -38.19 2.30 16.00
CA VAL A 404 -38.39 3.03 14.74
C VAL A 404 -39.39 2.28 13.87
N LYS A 405 -40.44 2.95 13.38
CA LYS A 405 -41.49 2.35 12.57
C LYS A 405 -41.09 2.11 11.11
N SER A 406 -40.07 2.77 10.61
CA SER A 406 -39.60 2.62 9.23
C SER A 406 -38.50 1.56 9.16
N GLU A 407 -38.69 0.54 8.37
CA GLU A 407 -37.74 -0.56 8.17
C GLU A 407 -36.34 -0.03 7.74
N LYS A 408 -36.29 0.93 6.80
CA LYS A 408 -35.03 1.60 6.39
C LYS A 408 -34.29 2.27 7.56
N LEU A 409 -35.00 2.86 8.50
CA LEU A 409 -34.37 3.51 9.65
C LEU A 409 -34.08 2.51 10.79
N ALA A 410 -34.78 1.38 10.85
CA ALA A 410 -34.54 0.35 11.83
C ALA A 410 -33.18 -0.36 11.60
N PHE A 411 -32.73 -0.45 10.36
CA PHE A 411 -31.45 -1.04 9.97
C PHE A 411 -30.42 -0.02 9.47
N LEU A 412 -30.57 1.27 9.83
CA LEU A 412 -29.69 2.33 9.34
C LEU A 412 -28.20 2.07 9.63
N ASP A 413 -27.87 1.55 10.81
CA ASP A 413 -26.48 1.28 11.17
C ASP A 413 -25.93 0.03 10.45
N LEU A 414 -26.78 -0.92 10.10
CA LEU A 414 -26.39 -2.04 9.23
C LEU A 414 -26.06 -1.55 7.82
N GLU A 415 -26.88 -0.67 7.25
CA GLU A 415 -26.63 -0.07 5.92
C GLU A 415 -25.34 0.79 5.93
N ARG A 416 -25.07 1.52 7.02
CA ARG A 416 -23.81 2.24 7.23
C ARG A 416 -22.62 1.29 7.26
N SER A 417 -22.75 0.17 7.97
CA SER A 417 -21.72 -0.85 8.01
C SER A 417 -21.43 -1.42 6.62
N TYR A 418 -22.45 -1.79 5.83
CA TYR A 418 -22.26 -2.24 4.45
C TYR A 418 -21.51 -1.21 3.61
N PHE A 419 -21.90 0.05 3.70
CA PHE A 419 -21.25 1.14 2.98
C PHE A 419 -19.78 1.31 3.40
N PHE A 420 -19.49 1.30 4.70
CA PHE A 420 -18.12 1.45 5.20
C PHE A 420 -17.22 0.29 4.80
N HIS A 421 -17.72 -0.93 4.82
CA HIS A 421 -16.97 -2.08 4.32
C HIS A 421 -16.72 -2.01 2.81
N ARG A 422 -17.65 -1.49 2.00
CA ARG A 422 -17.44 -1.22 0.57
C ARG A 422 -16.31 -0.20 0.36
N LEU A 423 -16.30 0.88 1.12
CA LEU A 423 -15.23 1.87 1.06
C LEU A 423 -13.87 1.27 1.46
N ARG A 424 -13.83 0.40 2.47
CA ARG A 424 -12.62 -0.31 2.88
C ARG A 424 -12.09 -1.22 1.77
N VAL A 425 -12.95 -1.98 1.11
CA VAL A 425 -12.58 -2.85 -0.04
C VAL A 425 -12.00 -2.02 -1.18
N LEU A 426 -12.58 -0.85 -1.45
CA LEU A 426 -12.10 0.10 -2.45
C LEU A 426 -10.87 0.90 -2.00
N LYS A 427 -10.44 0.75 -0.75
CA LYS A 427 -9.33 1.50 -0.12
C LYS A 427 -9.58 3.02 -0.10
N ILE A 428 -10.83 3.44 0.10
CA ILE A 428 -11.20 4.85 0.25
C ILE A 428 -11.02 5.23 1.73
N SER A 429 -10.13 6.20 1.98
CA SER A 429 -9.63 6.57 3.31
C SER A 429 -10.62 7.39 4.17
N PHE A 430 -11.86 7.60 3.70
CA PHE A 430 -12.92 8.25 4.47
C PHE A 430 -13.26 7.53 5.76
N VAL A 431 -13.07 6.20 5.81
CA VAL A 431 -13.39 5.34 6.94
C VAL A 431 -12.20 4.48 7.33
N SER A 432 -12.00 4.25 8.63
CA SER A 432 -11.09 3.23 9.14
C SER A 432 -11.76 2.45 10.27
N PHE A 433 -11.59 1.13 10.24
CA PHE A 433 -12.14 0.21 11.23
C PHE A 433 -11.27 0.22 12.49
N LEU A 434 -11.88 0.35 13.66
CA LEU A 434 -11.19 0.22 14.95
C LEU A 434 -11.36 -1.20 15.46
N ASP A 435 -10.31 -1.99 15.33
CA ASP A 435 -10.24 -3.33 15.93
C ASP A 435 -9.92 -3.18 17.42
N LYS A 436 -10.93 -2.79 18.20
CA LYS A 436 -10.82 -2.84 19.66
C LYS A 436 -11.01 -4.31 20.05
N VAL A 437 -9.94 -4.94 20.51
CA VAL A 437 -9.97 -6.27 21.15
C VAL A 437 -10.91 -6.19 22.37
N GLN A 438 -12.20 -6.19 22.12
CA GLN A 438 -13.25 -6.39 23.13
C GLN A 438 -14.00 -7.64 22.74
N ASP A 439 -13.69 -8.70 23.47
CA ASP A 439 -14.30 -10.00 23.39
C ASP A 439 -15.83 -9.92 23.22
N ASN A 440 -16.33 -10.64 22.21
CA ASN A 440 -17.72 -11.10 22.09
C ASN A 440 -18.84 -10.10 21.75
N LYS A 441 -18.58 -8.88 21.25
CA LYS A 441 -19.67 -7.98 20.82
C LYS A 441 -19.82 -7.98 19.30
N THR A 442 -20.50 -8.95 18.76
CA THR A 442 -20.73 -9.20 17.34
C THR A 442 -21.71 -8.23 16.66
N TRP A 443 -22.45 -7.50 17.46
CA TRP A 443 -23.52 -6.57 17.06
C TRP A 443 -23.07 -5.10 17.03
N ALA A 444 -21.84 -4.79 17.43
CA ALA A 444 -21.31 -3.43 17.46
C ALA A 444 -20.03 -3.33 16.64
N GLU A 445 -19.90 -2.27 15.85
CA GLU A 445 -18.70 -1.90 15.12
C GLU A 445 -18.28 -0.48 15.51
N ASP A 446 -16.99 -0.29 15.74
CA ASP A 446 -16.41 1.03 16.01
C ASP A 446 -15.62 1.49 14.79
N TRP A 447 -15.94 2.67 14.27
CA TRP A 447 -15.34 3.26 13.07
C TRP A 447 -14.81 4.65 13.34
N ILE A 448 -13.73 5.04 12.65
CA ILE A 448 -13.27 6.43 12.58
C ILE A 448 -13.62 6.95 11.20
N LEU A 449 -14.29 8.10 11.15
CA LEU A 449 -14.64 8.83 9.95
C LEU A 449 -13.82 10.12 9.89
N GLN A 450 -13.17 10.37 8.78
CA GLN A 450 -12.40 11.58 8.53
C GLN A 450 -12.46 11.92 7.05
N TRP A 451 -12.93 13.11 6.72
CA TRP A 451 -12.91 13.59 5.35
C TRP A 451 -11.55 14.21 5.04
N THR A 452 -10.87 13.67 4.05
CA THR A 452 -9.62 14.23 3.54
C THR A 452 -9.74 14.48 2.04
N PRO A 453 -9.01 15.44 1.47
CA PRO A 453 -8.96 15.59 0.01
C PRO A 453 -8.43 14.34 -0.71
N GLU A 454 -7.66 13.49 -0.01
CA GLU A 454 -7.21 12.19 -0.54
C GLU A 454 -8.38 11.25 -0.78
N ALA A 455 -9.36 11.22 0.15
CA ALA A 455 -10.58 10.43 -0.04
C ALA A 455 -11.36 10.85 -1.29
N GLU A 456 -11.39 12.14 -1.63
CA GLU A 456 -12.00 12.64 -2.88
C GLU A 456 -11.30 12.08 -4.12
N ILE A 457 -9.96 12.04 -4.11
CA ILE A 457 -9.16 11.48 -5.22
C ILE A 457 -9.44 9.98 -5.36
N GLU A 458 -9.43 9.24 -4.24
CA GLU A 458 -9.68 7.81 -4.20
C GLU A 458 -11.07 7.44 -4.72
N ILE A 459 -12.10 8.25 -4.40
CA ILE A 459 -13.44 8.08 -4.93
C ILE A 459 -13.45 8.27 -6.45
N VAL A 460 -12.79 9.31 -6.98
CA VAL A 460 -12.72 9.55 -8.41
C VAL A 460 -12.00 8.40 -9.12
N GLU A 461 -10.90 7.92 -8.57
CA GLU A 461 -10.15 6.79 -9.12
C GLU A 461 -10.94 5.48 -9.11
N ALA A 462 -11.84 5.30 -8.14
CA ALA A 462 -12.69 4.12 -8.06
C ALA A 462 -13.64 3.97 -9.26
N ILE A 463 -13.82 5.01 -10.08
CA ILE A 463 -14.58 4.95 -11.34
C ILE A 463 -14.00 3.92 -12.31
N LEU A 464 -12.69 3.63 -12.23
CA LEU A 464 -12.04 2.57 -13.01
C LEU A 464 -12.64 1.18 -12.76
N LYS A 465 -13.33 1.01 -11.64
CA LYS A 465 -13.92 -0.24 -11.19
C LYS A 465 -15.42 -0.26 -11.39
N GLY A 466 -16.08 0.90 -11.52
CA GLY A 466 -17.52 1.00 -11.73
C GLY A 466 -18.11 2.38 -11.49
N ASP A 467 -19.29 2.61 -12.03
CA ASP A 467 -20.02 3.89 -11.96
C ASP A 467 -20.65 4.18 -10.59
N THR A 468 -20.78 3.18 -9.73
CA THR A 468 -21.30 3.30 -8.37
C THR A 468 -20.39 2.58 -7.37
N ILE A 469 -20.45 2.97 -6.11
CA ILE A 469 -19.68 2.32 -5.03
C ILE A 469 -19.96 0.81 -4.97
N GLU A 470 -21.21 0.41 -5.18
CA GLU A 470 -21.61 -1.00 -5.17
C GLU A 470 -20.98 -1.78 -6.32
N PHE A 471 -21.09 -1.27 -7.56
CA PHE A 471 -20.50 -1.93 -8.74
C PHE A 471 -18.98 -1.96 -8.70
N ALA A 472 -18.36 -0.87 -8.27
CA ALA A 472 -16.90 -0.81 -8.10
C ALA A 472 -16.41 -1.83 -7.06
N THR A 473 -17.13 -2.00 -5.96
CA THR A 473 -16.81 -3.01 -4.94
C THR A 473 -16.97 -4.43 -5.49
N ALA A 474 -18.07 -4.70 -6.19
CA ALA A 474 -18.31 -6.01 -6.80
C ALA A 474 -17.22 -6.37 -7.82
N PHE A 475 -16.80 -5.41 -8.66
CA PHE A 475 -15.71 -5.59 -9.61
C PHE A 475 -14.39 -5.92 -8.91
N GLU A 476 -14.04 -5.16 -7.86
CA GLU A 476 -12.83 -5.40 -7.08
C GLU A 476 -12.81 -6.79 -6.45
N LEU A 477 -13.93 -7.24 -5.87
CA LEU A 477 -14.05 -8.58 -5.29
C LEU A 477 -13.89 -9.67 -6.35
N ASN A 478 -14.50 -9.51 -7.53
CA ASN A 478 -14.37 -10.46 -8.62
C ASN A 478 -12.92 -10.54 -9.15
N GLN A 479 -12.26 -9.40 -9.31
CA GLN A 479 -10.85 -9.34 -9.70
C GLN A 479 -9.95 -10.04 -8.67
N ARG A 480 -10.25 -9.89 -7.37
CA ARG A 480 -9.52 -10.61 -6.32
C ARG A 480 -9.75 -12.12 -6.40
N ILE A 481 -10.98 -12.57 -6.70
CA ILE A 481 -11.28 -14.01 -6.91
C ILE A 481 -10.41 -14.56 -8.06
N GLU A 482 -10.38 -13.87 -9.20
CA GLU A 482 -9.62 -14.30 -10.38
C GLU A 482 -8.11 -14.40 -10.11
N ASN A 483 -7.58 -13.51 -9.25
CA ASN A 483 -6.17 -13.47 -8.87
C ASN A 483 -5.81 -14.33 -7.66
N SER A 484 -6.79 -14.97 -7.01
CA SER A 484 -6.55 -15.77 -5.81
C SER A 484 -6.07 -17.18 -6.16
N SER A 485 -5.04 -17.64 -5.43
CA SER A 485 -4.42 -18.95 -5.61
C SER A 485 -4.68 -19.92 -4.45
N SER A 486 -5.29 -19.46 -3.33
CA SER A 486 -5.55 -20.29 -2.17
C SER A 486 -6.99 -20.18 -1.66
N ILE A 487 -7.45 -21.23 -0.97
CA ILE A 487 -8.80 -21.26 -0.42
C ILE A 487 -9.00 -20.25 0.72
N SER A 488 -7.94 -19.96 1.47
CA SER A 488 -8.01 -18.98 2.56
C SER A 488 -8.17 -17.57 2.02
N GLN A 489 -7.50 -17.23 0.91
CA GLN A 489 -7.70 -15.94 0.22
C GLN A 489 -9.14 -15.80 -0.27
N ILE A 490 -9.70 -16.86 -0.88
CA ILE A 490 -11.10 -16.84 -1.35
C ILE A 490 -12.06 -16.73 -0.15
N ALA A 491 -11.77 -17.39 0.98
CA ALA A 491 -12.60 -17.27 2.18
C ALA A 491 -12.61 -15.83 2.74
N GLU A 492 -11.49 -15.11 2.71
CA GLU A 492 -11.46 -13.68 3.07
C GLU A 492 -12.29 -12.83 2.11
N ILE A 493 -12.31 -13.16 0.80
CA ILE A 493 -13.18 -12.48 -0.17
C ILE A 493 -14.65 -12.78 0.10
N VAL A 494 -14.99 -14.03 0.46
CA VAL A 494 -16.34 -14.40 0.93
C VAL A 494 -16.76 -13.54 2.11
N LYS A 495 -15.87 -13.39 3.09
CA LYS A 495 -16.10 -12.54 4.27
C LYS A 495 -16.27 -11.06 3.88
N ASP A 496 -15.41 -10.52 3.01
CA ASP A 496 -15.54 -9.14 2.53
C ASP A 496 -16.86 -8.92 1.77
N ALA A 497 -17.26 -9.83 0.88
CA ALA A 497 -18.53 -9.76 0.16
C ALA A 497 -19.74 -9.78 1.11
N PHE A 498 -19.66 -10.59 2.16
CA PHE A 498 -20.66 -10.67 3.21
C PHE A 498 -20.76 -9.35 4.01
N TYR A 499 -19.64 -8.80 4.44
CA TYR A 499 -19.60 -7.50 5.15
C TYR A 499 -20.02 -6.32 4.29
N CYS A 500 -19.82 -6.40 2.97
CA CYS A 500 -20.26 -5.39 2.00
C CYS A 500 -21.74 -5.48 1.65
N GLY A 501 -22.45 -6.54 2.06
CA GLY A 501 -23.86 -6.77 1.73
C GLY A 501 -24.07 -6.94 0.21
N LEU A 502 -23.23 -7.75 -0.45
CA LEU A 502 -23.23 -7.99 -1.90
C LEU A 502 -23.59 -9.46 -2.21
N PRO A 503 -24.88 -9.82 -2.26
CA PRO A 503 -25.31 -11.23 -2.38
C PRO A 503 -24.80 -11.92 -3.65
N LYS A 504 -24.73 -11.20 -4.79
CA LYS A 504 -24.20 -11.77 -6.05
C LYS A 504 -22.71 -12.07 -5.98
N SER A 505 -21.91 -11.14 -5.44
CA SER A 505 -20.47 -11.35 -5.25
C SER A 505 -20.21 -12.45 -4.21
N LEU A 506 -21.05 -12.53 -3.19
CA LEU A 506 -21.00 -13.60 -2.19
C LEU A 506 -21.23 -14.98 -2.83
N GLU A 507 -22.23 -15.11 -3.70
CA GLU A 507 -22.52 -16.35 -4.45
C GLU A 507 -21.35 -16.75 -5.36
N GLN A 508 -20.77 -15.79 -6.09
CA GLN A 508 -19.59 -16.02 -6.95
C GLN A 508 -18.38 -16.47 -6.13
N ALA A 509 -18.13 -15.84 -4.98
CA ALA A 509 -17.06 -16.23 -4.09
C ALA A 509 -17.27 -17.63 -3.48
N PHE A 510 -18.52 -18.02 -3.17
CA PHE A 510 -18.82 -19.38 -2.75
C PHE A 510 -18.59 -20.42 -3.84
N GLN A 511 -18.97 -20.13 -5.08
CA GLN A 511 -18.69 -21.01 -6.22
C GLN A 511 -17.19 -21.19 -6.44
N ALA A 512 -16.42 -20.11 -6.34
CA ALA A 512 -14.97 -20.16 -6.42
C ALA A 512 -14.36 -20.99 -5.27
N LEU A 513 -14.84 -20.80 -4.03
CA LEU A 513 -14.39 -21.57 -2.87
C LEU A 513 -14.65 -23.06 -3.05
N GLN A 514 -15.85 -23.44 -3.49
CA GLN A 514 -16.20 -24.85 -3.77
C GLN A 514 -15.34 -25.45 -4.88
N SER A 515 -15.04 -24.68 -5.92
CA SER A 515 -14.19 -25.14 -7.03
C SER A 515 -12.75 -25.42 -6.58
N CYS A 516 -12.22 -24.61 -5.68
CA CYS A 516 -10.86 -24.78 -5.15
C CYS A 516 -10.75 -25.91 -4.10
N MET A 517 -11.87 -26.42 -3.57
CA MET A 517 -11.88 -27.51 -2.60
C MET A 517 -11.54 -28.89 -3.18
N ALA A 518 -11.37 -29.00 -4.50
CA ALA A 518 -11.15 -30.29 -5.17
C ALA A 518 -9.70 -30.82 -5.04
N ASP A 519 -8.73 -29.97 -4.76
CA ASP A 519 -7.29 -30.28 -4.77
C ASP A 519 -6.72 -30.64 -3.39
N ASP A 520 -5.46 -31.07 -3.34
CA ASP A 520 -4.73 -31.34 -2.08
C ASP A 520 -4.46 -30.02 -1.37
N ILE A 521 -5.25 -29.75 -0.31
CA ILE A 521 -5.21 -28.51 0.45
C ILE A 521 -4.48 -28.76 1.76
N PRO A 522 -3.42 -27.99 2.10
CA PRO A 522 -2.74 -28.08 3.38
C PRO A 522 -3.66 -27.76 4.56
N ILE A 523 -3.42 -28.38 5.70
CA ILE A 523 -4.26 -28.18 6.89
C ILE A 523 -4.29 -26.73 7.38
N ASN A 524 -3.20 -25.97 7.17
CA ASN A 524 -3.11 -24.55 7.51
C ASN A 524 -4.13 -23.71 6.71
N GLU A 525 -4.31 -24.01 5.43
CA GLU A 525 -5.31 -23.35 4.60
C GLU A 525 -6.73 -23.72 5.00
N ILE A 526 -6.94 -25.01 5.32
CA ILE A 526 -8.24 -25.51 5.83
C ILE A 526 -8.59 -24.81 7.14
N SER A 527 -7.64 -24.70 8.04
CA SER A 527 -7.80 -24.08 9.35
C SER A 527 -8.19 -22.60 9.24
N LYS A 528 -7.45 -21.81 8.45
CA LYS A 528 -7.75 -20.40 8.19
C LYS A 528 -9.12 -20.21 7.57
N THR A 529 -9.44 -21.01 6.54
CA THR A 529 -10.74 -21.00 5.88
C THR A 529 -11.87 -21.34 6.85
N SER A 530 -11.72 -22.43 7.62
CA SER A 530 -12.71 -22.86 8.60
C SER A 530 -12.97 -21.81 9.68
N THR A 531 -11.91 -21.13 10.14
CA THR A 531 -12.02 -20.04 11.11
C THR A 531 -12.80 -18.87 10.54
N THR A 532 -12.52 -18.44 9.30
CA THR A 532 -13.24 -17.36 8.63
C THR A 532 -14.73 -17.70 8.46
N LEU A 533 -15.06 -18.91 8.00
CA LEU A 533 -16.44 -19.36 7.84
C LEU A 533 -17.16 -19.53 9.19
N SER A 534 -16.45 -19.98 10.23
CA SER A 534 -16.99 -20.09 11.59
C SER A 534 -17.41 -18.73 12.13
N ILE A 535 -16.59 -17.70 11.94
CA ILE A 535 -16.91 -16.31 12.29
C ILE A 535 -18.18 -15.86 11.57
N MET A 536 -18.29 -16.11 10.27
CA MET A 536 -19.47 -15.73 9.50
C MET A 536 -20.75 -16.46 9.98
N LEU A 537 -20.66 -17.74 10.32
CA LEU A 537 -21.77 -18.50 10.86
C LEU A 537 -22.24 -17.99 12.23
N ARG A 538 -21.32 -17.56 13.09
CA ARG A 538 -21.66 -17.00 14.41
C ARG A 538 -22.33 -15.64 14.32
N TYR A 539 -22.02 -14.85 13.30
CA TYR A 539 -22.46 -13.46 13.13
C TYR A 539 -23.47 -13.27 12.00
N GLY A 540 -23.78 -14.32 11.25
CA GLY A 540 -24.62 -14.29 10.06
C GLY A 540 -26.06 -13.84 10.31
N ASP A 541 -26.64 -14.15 11.48
CA ASP A 541 -28.03 -13.81 11.83
C ASP A 541 -28.29 -12.31 11.80
N ILE A 542 -27.32 -11.49 12.27
CA ILE A 542 -27.43 -10.02 12.30
C ILE A 542 -27.44 -9.43 10.89
N ARG A 543 -26.70 -10.05 9.96
CA ARG A 543 -26.56 -9.60 8.57
C ARG A 543 -27.46 -10.35 7.59
N LYS A 544 -28.43 -11.13 8.09
CA LYS A 544 -29.40 -11.91 7.29
C LYS A 544 -28.72 -12.90 6.32
N LEU A 545 -27.62 -13.53 6.75
CA LEU A 545 -26.94 -14.56 5.97
C LEU A 545 -27.75 -15.87 5.97
N ASP A 546 -27.87 -16.49 4.82
CA ASP A 546 -28.35 -17.86 4.73
C ASP A 546 -27.28 -18.85 5.22
N ARG A 547 -27.52 -19.43 6.40
CA ARG A 547 -26.57 -20.35 7.07
C ARG A 547 -26.46 -21.68 6.34
N ASP A 548 -27.52 -22.09 5.63
CA ASP A 548 -27.59 -23.40 4.99
C ASP A 548 -26.56 -23.59 3.87
N VAL A 549 -26.02 -22.50 3.34
CA VAL A 549 -24.96 -22.53 2.33
C VAL A 549 -23.56 -22.80 2.95
N LEU A 550 -23.30 -22.28 4.16
CA LEU A 550 -21.97 -22.36 4.79
C LEU A 550 -21.76 -23.67 5.54
N ILE A 551 -22.80 -24.24 6.14
CA ILE A 551 -22.71 -25.45 6.97
C ILE A 551 -22.08 -26.61 6.19
N PRO A 552 -22.55 -26.99 4.98
CA PRO A 552 -21.94 -28.09 4.23
C PRO A 552 -20.48 -27.88 3.87
N ILE A 553 -20.09 -26.61 3.59
CA ILE A 553 -18.70 -26.26 3.27
C ILE A 553 -17.80 -26.48 4.49
N LEU A 554 -18.24 -26.00 5.66
CA LEU A 554 -17.48 -26.17 6.90
C LEU A 554 -17.38 -27.63 7.32
N GLU A 555 -18.45 -28.44 7.14
CA GLU A 555 -18.43 -29.88 7.38
C GLU A 555 -17.43 -30.59 6.45
N GLN A 556 -17.38 -30.25 5.16
CA GLN A 556 -16.42 -30.82 4.22
C GLN A 556 -14.99 -30.49 4.60
N LEU A 557 -14.70 -29.22 4.95
CA LEU A 557 -13.38 -28.79 5.42
C LEU A 557 -12.96 -29.53 6.69
N PHE A 558 -13.87 -29.65 7.65
CA PHE A 558 -13.64 -30.42 8.89
C PHE A 558 -13.32 -31.89 8.61
N LEU A 559 -14.11 -32.57 7.78
CA LEU A 559 -13.87 -33.96 7.41
C LEU A 559 -12.52 -34.14 6.71
N ARG A 560 -12.15 -33.18 5.86
CA ARG A 560 -10.85 -33.20 5.17
C ARG A 560 -9.69 -32.98 6.14
N ALA A 561 -9.83 -32.03 7.07
CA ALA A 561 -8.84 -31.83 8.13
C ALA A 561 -8.62 -33.13 8.95
N CYS A 562 -9.70 -33.81 9.29
CA CYS A 562 -9.61 -35.10 9.99
C CYS A 562 -8.88 -36.20 9.20
N LEU A 563 -8.97 -36.18 7.88
CA LEU A 563 -8.29 -37.17 7.03
C LEU A 563 -6.79 -36.90 6.86
N ILE A 564 -6.40 -35.64 6.74
CA ILE A 564 -5.00 -35.29 6.42
C ILE A 564 -4.13 -35.08 7.67
N LEU A 565 -4.71 -34.71 8.82
CA LEU A 565 -3.97 -34.43 10.06
C LEU A 565 -2.99 -35.55 10.45
N PRO A 566 -3.33 -36.85 10.42
CA PRO A 566 -2.37 -37.90 10.80
C PRO A 566 -1.16 -37.99 9.89
N THR A 567 -1.30 -37.57 8.63
CA THR A 567 -0.20 -37.56 7.66
C THR A 567 0.69 -36.32 7.84
N GLU A 568 0.08 -35.16 8.00
CA GLU A 568 0.81 -33.90 8.19
C GLU A 568 1.46 -33.80 9.59
N ALA A 569 0.97 -34.54 10.58
CA ALA A 569 1.60 -34.64 11.87
C ALA A 569 2.97 -35.39 11.86
N PHE A 570 3.32 -36.01 10.73
CA PHE A 570 4.66 -36.51 10.46
C PHE A 570 5.48 -35.39 9.80
N CYS A 571 5.97 -34.46 10.59
CA CYS A 571 6.65 -33.23 10.12
C CYS A 571 7.87 -32.91 11.01
N ASP A 572 8.71 -31.99 10.53
CA ASP A 572 9.82 -31.41 11.26
C ASP A 572 9.37 -30.41 12.35
N ALA A 573 10.34 -29.86 13.09
CA ALA A 573 10.05 -28.93 14.18
C ALA A 573 9.46 -27.58 13.71
N ASN A 574 9.83 -27.10 12.52
CA ASN A 574 9.35 -25.82 11.99
C ASN A 574 7.90 -25.95 11.50
N ALA A 575 7.59 -26.98 10.70
CA ALA A 575 6.24 -27.28 10.26
C ALA A 575 5.29 -27.60 11.43
N ALA A 576 5.80 -28.17 12.52
CA ALA A 576 5.02 -28.45 13.72
C ALA A 576 4.49 -27.18 14.41
N ILE A 577 5.15 -26.03 14.28
CA ILE A 577 4.67 -24.77 14.87
C ILE A 577 3.38 -24.33 14.16
N GLU A 578 3.42 -24.24 12.84
CA GLU A 578 2.25 -23.86 12.05
C GLU A 578 1.09 -24.87 12.16
N LEU A 579 1.44 -26.15 12.22
CA LEU A 579 0.44 -27.21 12.39
C LEU A 579 -0.23 -27.16 13.77
N ALA A 580 0.52 -26.83 14.82
CA ALA A 580 -0.03 -26.65 16.16
C ALA A 580 -1.06 -25.51 16.21
N GLU A 581 -0.75 -24.36 15.58
CA GLU A 581 -1.69 -23.24 15.45
C GLU A 581 -2.95 -23.65 14.67
N ALA A 582 -2.78 -24.41 13.59
CA ALA A 582 -3.90 -24.90 12.79
C ALA A 582 -4.79 -25.85 13.61
N ILE A 583 -4.24 -26.75 14.42
CA ILE A 583 -5.00 -27.67 15.29
C ILE A 583 -5.77 -26.87 16.34
N ILE A 584 -5.17 -25.88 16.98
CA ILE A 584 -5.84 -25.02 17.96
C ILE A 584 -7.02 -24.29 17.33
N ALA A 585 -6.83 -23.71 16.14
CA ALA A 585 -7.86 -22.99 15.44
C ALA A 585 -9.01 -23.91 15.02
N LEU A 586 -8.71 -25.11 14.49
CA LEU A 586 -9.73 -26.12 14.14
C LEU A 586 -10.49 -26.62 15.38
N HIS A 587 -9.79 -26.84 16.50
CA HIS A 587 -10.44 -27.20 17.75
C HIS A 587 -11.44 -26.14 18.20
N ASN A 588 -11.07 -24.87 18.13
CA ASN A 588 -11.97 -23.75 18.45
C ASN A 588 -13.18 -23.73 17.52
N VAL A 589 -13.02 -24.05 16.24
CA VAL A 589 -14.13 -24.17 15.28
C VAL A 589 -15.05 -25.30 15.69
N VAL A 590 -14.53 -26.46 16.03
CA VAL A 590 -15.32 -27.64 16.47
C VAL A 590 -16.13 -27.33 17.74
N GLU A 591 -15.52 -26.62 18.71
CA GLU A 591 -16.21 -26.25 19.94
C GLU A 591 -17.33 -25.22 19.72
N ASN A 592 -17.20 -24.38 18.71
CA ASN A 592 -18.19 -23.33 18.41
C ASN A 592 -19.41 -23.84 17.62
N HIS A 593 -19.38 -25.05 17.06
CA HIS A 593 -20.42 -25.57 16.16
C HIS A 593 -20.87 -26.97 16.49
N ASP A 594 -22.10 -27.13 17.00
CA ASP A 594 -22.67 -28.42 17.43
C ASP A 594 -22.97 -29.38 16.28
N PHE A 595 -23.05 -28.93 15.02
CA PHE A 595 -23.24 -29.78 13.85
C PHE A 595 -21.97 -30.50 13.41
N LEU A 596 -20.78 -30.11 13.89
CA LEU A 596 -19.54 -30.81 13.63
C LEU A 596 -19.40 -32.02 14.56
N ASP A 597 -18.88 -33.13 14.04
CA ASP A 597 -18.70 -34.37 14.80
C ASP A 597 -17.52 -34.27 15.78
N ARG A 598 -17.81 -33.77 17.00
CA ARG A 598 -16.83 -33.65 18.08
C ARG A 598 -16.21 -34.98 18.49
N GLU A 599 -16.97 -36.05 18.52
CA GLU A 599 -16.46 -37.35 18.92
C GLU A 599 -15.41 -37.88 17.92
N ARG A 600 -15.63 -37.66 16.64
CA ARG A 600 -14.65 -37.95 15.60
C ARG A 600 -13.36 -37.14 15.77
N TRP A 601 -13.49 -35.85 16.12
CA TRP A 601 -12.34 -34.99 16.38
C TRP A 601 -11.52 -35.50 17.58
N TYR A 602 -12.15 -35.81 18.69
CA TYR A 602 -11.47 -36.32 19.87
C TYR A 602 -10.87 -37.72 19.66
N ALA A 603 -11.53 -38.61 18.92
CA ALA A 603 -10.97 -39.89 18.55
C ALA A 603 -9.69 -39.72 17.71
N LEU A 604 -9.67 -38.82 16.78
CA LEU A 604 -8.49 -38.48 15.98
C LEU A 604 -7.37 -37.91 16.84
N LEU A 605 -7.65 -36.95 17.72
CA LEU A 605 -6.65 -36.40 18.64
C LEU A 605 -6.10 -37.49 19.58
N THR A 606 -6.93 -38.44 19.99
CA THR A 606 -6.47 -39.59 20.83
C THR A 606 -5.51 -40.46 20.03
N GLU A 607 -5.76 -40.70 18.76
CA GLU A 607 -4.83 -41.42 17.89
C GLU A 607 -3.50 -40.66 17.75
N VAL A 608 -3.54 -39.35 17.44
CA VAL A 608 -2.35 -38.48 17.30
C VAL A 608 -1.53 -38.44 18.60
N ALA A 609 -2.19 -38.32 19.76
CA ALA A 609 -1.53 -38.28 21.07
C ALA A 609 -0.76 -39.54 21.40
N LYS A 610 -1.24 -40.73 20.97
CA LYS A 610 -0.69 -42.04 21.30
C LYS A 610 0.39 -42.55 20.32
N ARG A 611 0.47 -41.94 19.13
CA ARG A 611 1.41 -42.40 18.08
C ARG A 611 2.82 -41.84 18.33
N ASP A 612 3.83 -42.74 18.34
CA ASP A 612 5.23 -42.37 18.60
C ASP A 612 6.03 -41.94 17.37
N ASN A 613 5.49 -42.23 16.18
CA ASN A 613 6.12 -41.84 14.90
C ASN A 613 5.73 -40.47 14.40
N LEU A 614 4.91 -39.74 15.15
CA LEU A 614 4.48 -38.39 14.83
C LEU A 614 5.34 -37.36 15.59
N ASN A 615 5.29 -36.11 15.11
CA ASN A 615 5.97 -35.02 15.80
C ASN A 615 5.50 -34.92 17.26
N THR A 616 6.45 -34.89 18.18
CA THR A 616 6.16 -34.97 19.62
C THR A 616 5.45 -33.73 20.14
N LYS A 617 5.71 -32.54 19.60
CA LYS A 617 4.99 -31.30 19.94
C LYS A 617 3.50 -31.43 19.60
N ILE A 618 3.18 -31.98 18.45
CA ILE A 618 1.79 -32.21 18.03
C ILE A 618 1.10 -33.23 18.90
N SER A 619 1.82 -34.31 19.27
CA SER A 619 1.32 -35.30 20.19
C SER A 619 1.05 -34.72 21.59
N GLY A 620 1.93 -33.83 22.07
CA GLY A 620 1.74 -33.10 23.33
C GLY A 620 0.56 -32.15 23.32
N LEU A 621 0.36 -31.39 22.23
CA LEU A 621 -0.81 -30.52 22.05
C LEU A 621 -2.11 -31.29 22.00
N ALA A 622 -2.14 -32.41 21.26
CA ALA A 622 -3.33 -33.29 21.24
C ALA A 622 -3.69 -33.79 22.65
N MET A 623 -2.69 -34.16 23.45
CA MET A 623 -2.88 -34.56 24.86
C MET A 623 -3.45 -33.39 25.69
N ALA A 624 -2.93 -32.16 25.51
CA ALA A 624 -3.43 -30.96 26.19
C ALA A 624 -4.91 -30.68 25.90
N ILE A 625 -5.32 -30.77 24.65
CA ILE A 625 -6.72 -30.57 24.23
C ILE A 625 -7.63 -31.65 24.84
N LEU A 626 -7.23 -32.91 24.79
CA LEU A 626 -7.99 -34.03 25.38
C LEU A 626 -8.13 -33.89 26.89
N LEU A 627 -7.10 -33.38 27.56
CA LEU A 627 -7.12 -33.08 28.97
C LEU A 627 -8.10 -31.94 29.32
N GLU A 628 -8.03 -30.85 28.57
CA GLU A 628 -8.91 -29.69 28.74
C GLU A 628 -10.39 -30.06 28.58
N THR A 629 -10.69 -30.94 27.61
CA THR A 629 -12.05 -31.41 27.33
C THR A 629 -12.50 -32.58 28.19
N GLY A 630 -11.65 -33.05 29.12
CA GLY A 630 -11.96 -34.16 30.05
C GLY A 630 -12.08 -35.52 29.40
N LYS A 631 -11.50 -35.70 28.19
CA LYS A 631 -11.51 -36.96 27.45
C LYS A 631 -10.43 -37.94 27.90
N ILE A 632 -9.46 -37.46 28.69
CA ILE A 632 -8.46 -38.27 29.37
C ILE A 632 -8.47 -37.98 30.86
N SER A 633 -8.18 -39.00 31.65
CA SER A 633 -8.06 -38.90 33.11
C SER A 633 -6.66 -38.40 33.54
N ASN A 634 -6.55 -37.97 34.81
CA ASN A 634 -5.28 -37.57 35.41
C ASN A 634 -4.29 -38.73 35.47
N ASP A 635 -4.79 -39.95 35.69
CA ASP A 635 -3.95 -41.14 35.77
C ASP A 635 -3.37 -41.50 34.39
N GLU A 636 -4.18 -41.38 33.32
CA GLU A 636 -3.71 -41.56 31.94
C GLU A 636 -2.68 -40.52 31.54
N LEU A 637 -2.88 -39.26 31.90
CA LEU A 637 -1.86 -38.23 31.70
C LEU A 637 -0.57 -38.56 32.44
N GLY A 638 -0.67 -38.95 33.71
CA GLY A 638 0.51 -39.30 34.54
C GLY A 638 1.34 -40.42 33.92
N LEU A 639 0.69 -41.46 33.40
CA LEU A 639 1.37 -42.57 32.70
C LEU A 639 2.06 -42.07 31.41
N GLU A 640 1.42 -41.20 30.65
CA GLU A 640 2.01 -40.67 29.40
C GLU A 640 3.18 -39.72 29.71
N VAL A 641 3.09 -38.89 30.73
CA VAL A 641 4.19 -38.03 31.21
C VAL A 641 5.38 -38.88 31.60
N GLU A 642 5.17 -39.96 32.41
CA GLU A 642 6.22 -40.86 32.82
C GLU A 642 6.89 -41.58 31.65
N ARG A 643 6.11 -41.91 30.61
CA ARG A 643 6.62 -42.53 29.39
C ARG A 643 7.46 -41.56 28.57
N ARG A 644 6.92 -40.35 28.28
CA ARG A 644 7.52 -39.34 27.40
C ARG A 644 8.73 -38.65 28.04
N LEU A 645 8.72 -38.42 29.33
CA LEU A 645 9.81 -37.83 30.09
C LEU A 645 10.72 -38.91 30.76
N SER A 646 10.85 -40.07 30.15
CA SER A 646 11.75 -41.12 30.63
C SER A 646 13.12 -41.05 29.93
N LYS A 647 14.17 -41.58 30.57
CA LYS A 647 15.52 -41.71 29.98
C LYS A 647 15.57 -42.55 28.69
N ALA A 648 14.53 -43.32 28.38
CA ALA A 648 14.45 -44.12 27.17
C ALA A 648 14.08 -43.30 25.92
N ILE A 649 13.60 -42.06 26.08
CA ILE A 649 13.23 -41.16 25.04
C ILE A 649 14.33 -40.07 24.89
N PRO A 650 14.79 -39.74 23.68
CA PRO A 650 15.71 -38.60 23.44
C PRO A 650 15.24 -37.34 24.13
N ALA A 651 16.16 -36.58 24.72
CA ALA A 651 15.85 -35.44 25.57
C ALA A 651 15.08 -34.32 24.80
N ASP A 652 15.44 -34.06 23.56
CA ASP A 652 14.77 -33.12 22.65
C ASP A 652 13.31 -33.51 22.37
N LEU A 653 13.04 -34.80 22.15
CA LEU A 653 11.68 -35.30 21.88
C LEU A 653 10.78 -35.20 23.11
N GLY A 654 11.32 -35.53 24.32
CA GLY A 654 10.59 -35.37 25.58
C GLY A 654 10.26 -33.91 25.88
N ALA A 655 11.23 -33.01 25.71
CA ALA A 655 11.05 -31.60 25.92
C ALA A 655 10.09 -30.96 24.89
N SER A 656 10.16 -31.38 23.62
CA SER A 656 9.24 -30.95 22.56
C SER A 656 7.80 -31.42 22.85
N TRP A 657 7.62 -32.62 23.36
CA TRP A 657 6.29 -33.10 23.79
C TRP A 657 5.74 -32.24 24.93
N PHE A 658 6.58 -31.88 25.91
CA PHE A 658 6.16 -31.02 27.01
C PHE A 658 5.83 -29.59 26.52
N GLU A 659 6.58 -29.06 25.56
CA GLU A 659 6.27 -27.80 24.89
C GLU A 659 4.84 -27.84 24.30
N GLY A 660 4.49 -28.89 23.53
CA GLY A 660 3.16 -29.09 23.02
C GLY A 660 2.07 -29.18 24.09
N LEU A 661 2.34 -29.91 25.18
CA LEU A 661 1.41 -30.03 26.31
C LEU A 661 1.14 -28.66 26.97
N SER A 662 2.15 -27.80 27.05
CA SER A 662 2.05 -26.48 27.68
C SER A 662 1.33 -25.43 26.86
N MET A 663 1.04 -25.66 25.56
CA MET A 663 0.37 -24.69 24.69
C MET A 663 -1.10 -24.42 25.05
N LYS A 664 -1.68 -25.20 25.95
CA LYS A 664 -3.10 -25.08 26.34
C LYS A 664 -3.24 -25.18 27.86
N ASN A 665 -4.17 -24.40 28.40
CA ASN A 665 -4.67 -24.46 29.77
C ASN A 665 -3.59 -24.50 30.87
N HIS A 666 -2.75 -23.47 30.93
CA HIS A 666 -1.66 -23.32 31.92
C HIS A 666 -2.12 -23.57 33.35
N TYR A 667 -3.28 -23.02 33.77
CA TYR A 667 -3.81 -23.19 35.13
C TYR A 667 -4.07 -24.65 35.49
N THR A 668 -4.56 -25.44 34.54
CA THR A 668 -4.79 -26.88 34.77
C THR A 668 -3.48 -27.62 34.93
N LEU A 669 -2.42 -27.23 34.22
CA LEU A 669 -1.10 -27.82 34.34
C LEU A 669 -0.41 -27.41 35.67
N ILE A 670 -0.47 -26.11 36.02
CA ILE A 670 0.12 -25.54 37.22
C ILE A 670 -0.45 -26.23 38.48
N ALA A 671 -1.75 -26.49 38.52
CA ALA A 671 -2.41 -27.13 39.64
C ALA A 671 -2.03 -28.60 39.87
N ARG A 672 -1.22 -29.21 38.97
CA ARG A 672 -0.87 -30.64 39.02
C ARG A 672 0.55 -30.86 39.49
N LEU A 673 0.75 -30.91 40.81
CA LEU A 673 2.05 -31.11 41.42
C LEU A 673 2.82 -32.34 40.88
N GLY A 674 2.13 -33.47 40.66
CA GLY A 674 2.76 -34.68 40.11
C GLY A 674 3.36 -34.51 38.70
N LEU A 675 2.84 -33.58 37.88
CA LEU A 675 3.46 -33.23 36.58
C LEU A 675 4.83 -32.58 36.80
N TRP A 676 4.89 -31.63 37.74
CA TRP A 676 6.11 -30.88 38.06
C TRP A 676 7.17 -31.76 38.72
N GLU A 677 6.75 -32.70 39.55
CA GLU A 677 7.66 -33.75 40.11
C GLU A 677 8.30 -34.56 39.00
N LYS A 678 7.51 -35.04 38.03
CA LYS A 678 8.02 -35.81 36.89
C LYS A 678 8.93 -34.99 35.97
N LEU A 679 8.59 -33.72 35.71
CA LEU A 679 9.45 -32.83 34.94
C LEU A 679 10.78 -32.57 35.65
N GLN A 680 10.77 -32.40 36.97
CA GLN A 680 11.99 -32.28 37.77
C GLN A 680 12.84 -33.54 37.69
N ASP A 681 12.25 -34.71 37.86
CA ASP A 681 12.95 -36.01 37.78
C ASP A 681 13.59 -36.17 36.40
N TYR A 682 12.87 -35.79 35.35
CA TYR A 682 13.36 -35.77 33.96
C TYR A 682 14.59 -34.87 33.83
N ILE A 683 14.47 -33.58 34.17
CA ILE A 683 15.56 -32.58 34.03
C ILE A 683 16.78 -33.03 34.83
N SER A 684 16.59 -33.56 36.08
CA SER A 684 17.66 -34.01 36.93
C SER A 684 18.36 -35.28 36.44
N ALA A 685 17.73 -36.00 35.54
CA ALA A 685 18.24 -37.24 34.97
C ALA A 685 19.05 -37.05 33.68
N LEU A 686 18.98 -35.88 33.06
CA LEU A 686 19.70 -35.55 31.83
C LEU A 686 21.17 -35.27 32.08
N ASP A 687 22.05 -35.68 31.18
CA ASP A 687 23.42 -35.18 31.14
C ASP A 687 23.50 -33.76 30.56
N GLU A 688 24.72 -33.18 30.57
CA GLU A 688 24.89 -31.78 30.15
C GLU A 688 24.52 -31.52 28.67
N ASP A 689 24.82 -32.44 27.76
CA ASP A 689 24.54 -32.31 26.34
C ASP A 689 23.05 -32.58 26.06
N GLU A 690 22.45 -33.54 26.74
CA GLU A 690 21.00 -33.78 26.69
C GLU A 690 20.21 -32.60 27.24
N PHE A 691 20.68 -32.00 28.35
CA PHE A 691 20.05 -30.81 28.92
C PHE A 691 20.08 -29.61 27.96
N LYS A 692 21.22 -29.37 27.29
CA LYS A 692 21.33 -28.29 26.30
C LYS A 692 20.32 -28.47 25.18
N ARG A 693 20.14 -29.68 24.64
CA ARG A 693 19.14 -29.98 23.61
C ARG A 693 17.69 -29.78 24.10
N ALA A 694 17.37 -30.25 25.28
CA ALA A 694 16.07 -30.11 25.90
C ALA A 694 15.72 -28.64 26.23
N LEU A 695 16.73 -27.84 26.61
CA LEU A 695 16.57 -26.47 27.11
C LEU A 695 15.88 -25.56 26.13
N VAL A 696 16.13 -25.70 24.82
CA VAL A 696 15.48 -24.89 23.78
C VAL A 696 13.96 -25.06 23.80
N PHE A 697 13.49 -26.28 23.85
CA PHE A 697 12.06 -26.61 23.90
C PHE A 697 11.41 -26.22 25.21
N LEU A 698 12.12 -26.45 26.33
CA LEU A 698 11.66 -26.06 27.66
C LEU A 698 11.53 -24.51 27.77
N ARG A 699 12.50 -23.77 27.23
CA ARG A 699 12.41 -22.31 27.19
C ARG A 699 11.18 -21.83 26.42
N ARG A 700 10.87 -22.42 25.27
CA ARG A 700 9.67 -22.11 24.50
C ARG A 700 8.41 -22.44 25.30
N ALA A 701 8.36 -23.63 25.93
CA ALA A 701 7.25 -24.01 26.79
C ALA A 701 6.98 -23.01 27.90
N PHE A 702 8.04 -22.47 28.54
CA PHE A 702 7.89 -21.48 29.61
C PHE A 702 7.78 -20.04 29.15
N ALA A 703 8.10 -19.71 27.89
CA ALA A 703 8.02 -18.36 27.35
C ALA A 703 6.58 -17.82 27.38
N ASP A 704 5.61 -18.67 27.07
CA ASP A 704 4.18 -18.31 26.97
C ASP A 704 3.50 -18.14 28.33
N PHE A 705 4.12 -18.59 29.43
CA PHE A 705 3.59 -18.39 30.78
C PHE A 705 3.77 -16.93 31.23
N SER A 706 2.72 -16.31 31.73
CA SER A 706 2.79 -15.00 32.36
C SER A 706 3.66 -14.99 33.63
N SER A 707 4.08 -13.78 34.04
CA SER A 707 4.89 -13.65 35.29
C SER A 707 4.21 -14.24 36.54
N ASN A 708 2.86 -14.13 36.63
CA ASN A 708 2.11 -14.71 37.72
C ASN A 708 2.09 -16.25 37.67
N GLU A 709 1.90 -16.81 36.47
CA GLU A 709 1.92 -18.26 36.27
C GLU A 709 3.30 -18.85 36.55
N LYS A 710 4.37 -18.16 36.17
CA LYS A 710 5.76 -18.54 36.51
C LYS A 710 5.98 -18.53 38.03
N HIS A 711 5.39 -17.56 38.72
CA HIS A 711 5.43 -17.48 40.17
C HIS A 711 4.70 -18.65 40.81
N ASP A 712 3.49 -19.00 40.33
CA ASP A 712 2.72 -20.16 40.82
C ASP A 712 3.48 -21.50 40.61
N ILE A 713 4.17 -21.65 39.46
CA ILE A 713 5.04 -22.78 39.19
C ILE A 713 6.20 -22.82 40.20
N ALA A 714 6.83 -21.67 40.44
CA ALA A 714 7.92 -21.55 41.41
C ALA A 714 7.46 -21.91 42.84
N GLU A 715 6.25 -21.52 43.22
CA GLU A 715 5.67 -21.93 44.53
C GLU A 715 5.46 -23.45 44.61
N ASN A 716 4.94 -24.07 43.56
CA ASN A 716 4.75 -25.51 43.47
C ASN A 716 6.08 -26.27 43.56
N MET A 717 7.11 -25.79 42.85
CA MET A 717 8.45 -26.36 42.90
C MET A 717 9.09 -26.20 44.28
N ALA A 718 8.90 -25.05 44.94
CA ALA A 718 9.39 -24.84 46.30
C ALA A 718 8.74 -25.81 47.29
N GLU A 719 7.46 -26.13 47.14
CA GLU A 719 6.77 -27.13 47.95
C GLU A 719 7.34 -28.53 47.75
N ILE A 720 7.59 -28.94 46.52
CA ILE A 720 8.21 -30.21 46.12
C ILE A 720 9.62 -30.35 46.74
N TRP A 721 10.41 -29.28 46.67
CA TRP A 721 11.78 -29.26 47.17
C TRP A 721 11.91 -29.05 48.68
N GLY A 722 10.83 -28.75 49.37
CA GLY A 722 10.86 -28.38 50.77
C GLY A 722 11.64 -27.09 51.07
N LEU A 723 11.71 -26.19 50.09
CA LEU A 723 12.41 -24.89 50.15
C LEU A 723 11.48 -23.76 50.52
N ASN A 724 12.06 -22.63 50.97
CA ASN A 724 11.29 -21.41 51.21
C ASN A 724 10.84 -20.81 49.87
N LYS A 725 9.53 -20.61 49.69
CA LYS A 725 8.89 -20.04 48.50
C LYS A 725 9.52 -18.72 48.04
N ILE A 726 9.92 -17.84 48.95
CA ILE A 726 10.58 -16.57 48.68
C ILE A 726 11.96 -16.79 48.03
N ALA A 727 12.73 -17.77 48.50
CA ALA A 727 14.06 -18.03 47.99
C ALA A 727 14.05 -18.57 46.54
N VAL A 728 13.02 -19.33 46.16
CA VAL A 728 12.85 -19.85 44.79
C VAL A 728 12.37 -18.74 43.84
N SER A 729 11.42 -17.91 44.28
CA SER A 729 10.94 -16.75 43.53
C SER A 729 12.07 -15.73 43.28
N ASP A 730 12.89 -15.45 44.29
CA ASP A 730 14.04 -14.56 44.16
C ASP A 730 15.11 -15.11 43.17
N ALA A 731 15.29 -16.44 43.16
CA ALA A 731 16.20 -17.10 42.22
C ALA A 731 15.72 -17.02 40.78
N MET A 732 14.39 -17.09 40.52
CA MET A 732 13.78 -16.97 39.21
C MET A 732 13.75 -15.54 38.68
N ASN A 733 13.75 -14.53 39.56
CA ASN A 733 13.76 -13.11 39.18
C ASN A 733 15.16 -12.49 39.15
N LYS A 734 16.23 -13.29 39.38
CA LYS A 734 17.59 -12.80 39.22
C LYS A 734 17.92 -12.62 37.75
N ASP A 735 18.42 -11.41 37.43
CA ASP A 735 19.03 -11.18 36.12
C ASP A 735 20.13 -12.21 35.86
N LEU A 736 20.14 -12.75 34.65
CA LEU A 736 21.18 -13.69 34.18
C LEU A 736 22.55 -13.03 34.30
N LYS A 737 23.53 -13.72 34.79
CA LYS A 737 24.91 -13.26 34.76
C LYS A 737 25.37 -13.16 33.31
N GLU A 738 26.30 -12.22 32.99
CA GLU A 738 26.83 -12.03 31.64
C GLU A 738 27.30 -13.35 31.00
N GLU A 739 27.96 -14.24 31.78
CA GLU A 739 28.39 -15.57 31.34
C GLU A 739 27.21 -16.51 30.98
N GLU A 740 26.09 -16.41 31.69
CA GLU A 740 24.86 -17.17 31.43
C GLU A 740 24.11 -16.63 30.21
N ALA A 741 24.15 -15.30 30.00
CA ALA A 741 23.58 -14.66 28.84
C ALA A 741 24.37 -14.96 27.55
N GLU A 742 25.71 -15.07 27.62
CA GLU A 742 26.55 -15.50 26.48
C GLU A 742 26.31 -16.96 26.11
N ILE A 743 26.15 -17.87 27.09
CA ILE A 743 25.81 -19.28 26.83
C ILE A 743 24.43 -19.36 26.12
N ILE A 744 23.47 -18.56 26.56
CA ILE A 744 22.11 -18.52 25.96
C ILE A 744 22.15 -17.97 24.56
N SER A 745 22.92 -16.90 24.31
CA SER A 745 23.10 -16.33 22.98
C SER A 745 23.79 -17.31 22.01
N SER A 746 24.73 -18.10 22.47
CA SER A 746 25.38 -19.10 21.64
C SER A 746 24.49 -20.31 21.31
N LEU A 747 23.37 -20.50 22.02
CA LEU A 747 22.38 -21.53 21.73
C LEU A 747 21.32 -21.06 20.70
N ASP A 748 21.13 -19.76 20.55
CA ASP A 748 20.23 -19.20 19.51
C ASP A 748 20.88 -19.29 18.10
N ASP A 749 22.23 -19.44 18.02
CA ASP A 749 22.99 -19.63 16.77
C ASP A 749 23.17 -21.12 16.39
N PHE A 750 22.59 -22.05 17.15
CA PHE A 750 22.69 -23.49 16.87
C PHE A 750 21.71 -23.86 15.73
N ASP A 751 22.27 -24.02 14.54
CA ASP A 751 21.53 -24.45 13.34
C ASP A 751 21.23 -25.95 13.44
N PHE A 752 19.95 -26.32 13.55
CA PHE A 752 19.48 -27.69 13.70
C PHE A 752 19.39 -28.49 12.40
N ASP A 753 19.81 -27.91 11.26
CA ASP A 753 19.78 -28.57 9.95
C ASP A 753 20.90 -29.59 9.73
N ASP A 754 21.83 -29.73 10.69
CA ASP A 754 22.97 -30.66 10.64
C ASP A 754 22.86 -31.93 11.54
N ILE A 755 21.64 -32.24 12.05
CA ILE A 755 21.43 -33.47 12.84
C ILE A 755 20.40 -34.39 12.20
#